data_4a6c76a3c5770b8740c0bc43fa03a2ec
#
_entry.id   4a6c76a3c5770b8740c0bc43fa03a2ec
#
_cell.length_a   1.000
_cell.length_b   1.000
_cell.length_c   1.000
_cell.angle_alpha   90.00
_cell.angle_beta   90.00
_cell.angle_gamma   90.00
#
_symmetry.space_group_name_H-M   'P 1'
#
loop_
_entity.id
_entity.type
_entity.pdbx_description
1 polymer ?
#
loop_
_entity_poly.entity_id
_entity_poly.type
_entity_poly.pdbx_seq_one_letter_code
_entity_poly.pdbx_strand_id
1 'polypeptide(L)'
;MDLNRFDAVFFDPRDHELIRIVNSVYEADARPGYIRKLYYPFFHPLGIKEMAESKGLHTAYAIVSLLESMERGVIENRLSALRALKDEVLETADGPMPKNTARVLLQIMKELVRAKGDDRRQLALAHSFRLAAFGKPRVVRRLLAHYHLLEMPEDWNQVTFDDHVHDANTSGRKSPTHLIMDAWIKGIRRLRVIYYHYIEPRFALELIEAAKIMEIDLRIGIEFKTRYRDRHVSFIWVSRGLADAESFLCFLAEPHVVRFMAQGKEVLKFQEKQVLKLLTRFNEQYLKEMCRHLDIEMPPLDPADFLSFAFPGQPSVPHLAEFIHARTLAAIKTRVDELHDIFRQADETRQEQIRALIEEMDRFSVRQILDTWLNVEAHPDIFQSFAAADDPDLPERLKLTHTRFLESISQLLCDFRITLKLDNLTPEDVLEILYDSKGLVTRLEIINLKNFVSGKNDHLFAVNELQKAINGGSLLKLKRQVRQIILQVIQGDSADRKDRISKLYQILYDIDALKNMYAAYPLKSRIGSDSTGKTHQTYGMGFGIVNTLPFRARKKVRHQKKDRLILPANIRVSQQLTAVSTETMHPFFQWLLAVLQWLPGLDQIRFVKKQAWVFDSFSLDMTKKGNVVTLGGTQKQITNGLLPENNLSGSRKTSLFRGWKNLNTKLKNCLKITLGFIPAFVCFFLTKDWWFLAWFGAVIWFGITGFRVILQSVLGGGGIRRSSLTRWNNYVSWDRLTDALFFTGFSVPLLDWLVKTLFLDNTLGINTHTSPAALYAVMGLVNGMYLSAHNAFRGLPKGMVTGNFFRSILSIPVALIFNAAAGTILALFHVPAVDAVLQKWAAIISKAASDTVAGVIEGTVDRFQNL
;
A
#
# COMPACT_ATOMS: atom_id res chain seq x y z
N MET A 1 4.65 30.47 -29.06
CA MET A 1 4.39 30.94 -27.67
C MET A 1 5.30 30.16 -26.78
N ASP A 2 6.31 30.80 -26.17
CA ASP A 2 7.43 30.13 -25.49
C ASP A 2 6.94 29.21 -24.36
N LEU A 3 7.05 27.91 -24.56
CA LEU A 3 6.82 26.86 -23.57
C LEU A 3 7.61 27.16 -22.25
N ASN A 4 8.78 27.76 -22.36
CA ASN A 4 9.67 28.05 -21.21
C ASN A 4 9.10 29.06 -20.19
N ARG A 5 8.19 29.96 -20.54
CA ARG A 5 7.60 30.94 -19.59
C ARG A 5 6.41 30.36 -18.84
N PHE A 6 5.65 29.45 -19.44
CA PHE A 6 4.51 28.79 -18.79
C PHE A 6 4.99 27.78 -17.73
N ASP A 7 6.06 27.04 -17.99
CA ASP A 7 6.64 26.07 -17.09
C ASP A 7 7.22 26.74 -15.82
N ALA A 8 7.76 27.94 -15.91
CA ALA A 8 8.27 28.67 -14.75
C ALA A 8 7.17 29.09 -13.74
N VAL A 9 5.92 29.17 -14.16
CA VAL A 9 4.77 29.50 -13.28
C VAL A 9 4.20 28.26 -12.60
N PHE A 10 4.20 27.10 -13.26
CA PHE A 10 3.49 25.91 -12.82
C PHE A 10 4.35 24.82 -12.18
N PHE A 11 5.65 24.75 -12.50
CA PHE A 11 6.55 23.72 -11.95
C PHE A 11 7.81 24.35 -11.35
N ASP A 12 8.39 23.66 -10.38
CA ASP A 12 9.66 24.10 -9.78
C ASP A 12 10.86 23.54 -10.55
N PRO A 13 12.01 24.24 -10.56
CA PRO A 13 13.26 23.71 -11.15
C PRO A 13 13.63 22.32 -10.62
N ARG A 14 13.26 22.00 -9.38
CA ARG A 14 13.50 20.69 -8.76
C ARG A 14 12.62 19.58 -9.34
N ASP A 15 11.44 19.90 -9.88
CA ASP A 15 10.61 18.91 -10.56
C ASP A 15 11.33 18.45 -11.83
N HIS A 16 11.95 19.37 -12.57
CA HIS A 16 12.78 19.06 -13.74
C HIS A 16 14.08 18.33 -13.39
N GLU A 17 14.70 18.66 -12.26
CA GLU A 17 15.90 17.98 -11.77
C GLU A 17 15.59 16.52 -11.41
N LEU A 18 14.46 16.28 -10.76
CA LEU A 18 13.98 14.92 -10.43
C LEU A 18 13.77 14.08 -11.68
N ILE A 19 13.17 14.64 -12.73
CA ILE A 19 13.00 13.94 -14.02
C ILE A 19 14.36 13.62 -14.63
N ARG A 20 15.30 14.55 -14.60
CA ARG A 20 16.66 14.31 -15.11
C ARG A 20 17.33 13.15 -14.38
N ILE A 21 17.21 13.09 -13.04
CA ILE A 21 17.72 11.97 -12.24
C ILE A 21 17.10 10.65 -12.69
N VAL A 22 15.77 10.60 -12.81
CA VAL A 22 15.05 9.39 -13.20
C VAL A 22 15.45 8.93 -14.59
N ASN A 23 15.47 9.84 -15.56
CA ASN A 23 15.78 9.47 -16.93
C ASN A 23 17.25 9.07 -17.11
N SER A 24 18.20 9.74 -16.41
CA SER A 24 19.62 9.43 -16.49
C SER A 24 20.00 8.05 -15.93
N VAL A 25 19.28 7.55 -14.95
CA VAL A 25 19.51 6.19 -14.43
C VAL A 25 19.14 5.11 -15.46
N TYR A 26 18.14 5.39 -16.31
CA TYR A 26 17.68 4.46 -17.35
C TYR A 26 18.36 4.65 -18.71
N GLU A 27 19.20 5.68 -18.87
CA GLU A 27 20.01 5.85 -20.08
C GLU A 27 21.26 4.97 -19.99
N ALA A 28 21.39 4.04 -20.94
CA ALA A 28 22.41 2.98 -20.91
C ALA A 28 23.86 3.49 -20.94
N ASP A 29 24.09 4.75 -21.35
CA ASP A 29 25.41 5.38 -21.46
C ASP A 29 25.81 6.22 -20.24
N ALA A 30 24.96 6.40 -19.26
CA ALA A 30 25.29 7.15 -18.07
C ALA A 30 26.24 6.33 -17.19
N ARG A 31 27.51 6.69 -17.19
CA ARG A 31 28.55 6.06 -16.33
C ARG A 31 28.11 6.17 -14.87
N PRO A 32 27.88 5.06 -14.15
CA PRO A 32 27.37 5.06 -12.77
C PRO A 32 28.19 5.96 -11.81
N GLY A 33 29.49 6.14 -12.13
CA GLY A 33 30.40 6.98 -11.37
C GLY A 33 30.15 8.49 -11.51
N TYR A 34 29.56 8.95 -12.61
CA TYR A 34 29.28 10.39 -12.81
C TYR A 34 28.06 10.84 -12.03
N ILE A 35 26.99 10.06 -12.07
CA ILE A 35 25.77 10.34 -11.32
C ILE A 35 26.05 10.30 -9.82
N ARG A 36 26.81 9.31 -9.34
CA ARG A 36 27.24 9.21 -7.96
C ARG A 36 28.08 10.42 -7.52
N LYS A 37 28.99 10.94 -8.38
CA LYS A 37 29.77 12.15 -8.10
C LYS A 37 28.91 13.41 -8.09
N LEU A 38 27.87 13.50 -8.92
CA LEU A 38 26.99 14.66 -8.99
C LEU A 38 26.13 14.82 -7.72
N TYR A 39 25.72 13.69 -7.13
CA TYR A 39 24.86 13.67 -5.95
C TYR A 39 25.59 13.35 -4.63
N TYR A 40 26.88 12.98 -4.69
CA TYR A 40 27.68 12.72 -3.50
C TYR A 40 27.72 13.89 -2.49
N PRO A 41 27.75 15.16 -2.91
CA PRO A 41 27.65 16.28 -1.96
C PRO A 41 26.33 16.31 -1.19
N PHE A 42 25.27 15.72 -1.73
CA PHE A 42 23.95 15.64 -1.08
C PHE A 42 23.84 14.47 -0.09
N PHE A 43 24.77 13.52 -0.09
CA PHE A 43 24.86 12.45 0.90
C PHE A 43 25.62 12.83 2.18
N HIS A 44 26.25 13.99 2.22
CA HIS A 44 26.84 14.51 3.46
C HIS A 44 25.73 15.05 4.38
N PRO A 45 25.90 14.96 5.71
CA PRO A 45 24.97 15.56 6.67
C PRO A 45 25.00 17.08 6.56
N LEU A 46 24.34 17.58 5.54
CA LEU A 46 24.01 18.97 5.35
C LEU A 46 22.90 19.34 6.34
N GLY A 47 22.76 20.60 6.67
CA GLY A 47 21.78 21.06 7.64
C GLY A 47 20.34 20.65 7.29
N ILE A 48 19.46 20.71 8.26
CA ILE A 48 18.05 20.27 8.17
C ILE A 48 17.33 20.86 6.96
N LYS A 49 17.66 22.06 6.53
CA LYS A 49 17.08 22.67 5.34
C LYS A 49 17.45 21.89 4.07
N GLU A 50 18.73 21.55 3.91
CA GLU A 50 19.20 20.80 2.75
C GLU A 50 18.81 19.34 2.85
N MET A 51 18.78 18.75 4.06
CA MET A 51 18.18 17.44 4.28
C MET A 51 16.69 17.45 3.92
N ALA A 52 15.92 18.46 4.26
CA ALA A 52 14.52 18.55 3.91
C ALA A 52 14.28 18.87 2.42
N GLU A 53 15.15 19.67 1.81
CA GLU A 53 15.02 20.07 0.41
C GLU A 53 15.69 19.11 -0.56
N SER A 54 16.79 18.51 -0.21
CA SER A 54 17.48 17.47 -0.97
C SER A 54 16.94 16.07 -0.65
N LYS A 55 16.28 15.87 0.48
CA LYS A 55 15.70 14.59 0.90
C LYS A 55 14.80 13.98 -0.20
N GLY A 56 13.96 14.79 -0.83
CA GLY A 56 13.15 14.34 -1.97
C GLY A 56 13.98 13.83 -3.15
N LEU A 57 15.11 14.45 -3.43
CA LEU A 57 16.00 14.05 -4.52
C LEU A 57 16.81 12.81 -4.16
N HIS A 58 17.30 12.71 -2.92
CA HIS A 58 17.97 11.49 -2.41
C HIS A 58 17.04 10.30 -2.43
N THR A 59 15.83 10.48 -1.88
CA THR A 59 14.79 9.45 -1.89
C THR A 59 14.46 9.04 -3.34
N ALA A 60 14.38 9.99 -4.26
CA ALA A 60 14.14 9.72 -5.66
C ALA A 60 15.27 8.89 -6.28
N TYR A 61 16.51 9.28 -6.06
CA TYR A 61 17.68 8.56 -6.57
C TYR A 61 17.75 7.13 -6.01
N ALA A 62 17.58 6.95 -4.71
CA ALA A 62 17.57 5.63 -4.08
C ALA A 62 16.47 4.73 -4.66
N ILE A 63 15.26 5.26 -4.82
CA ILE A 63 14.13 4.49 -5.38
C ILE A 63 14.36 4.14 -6.84
N VAL A 64 14.86 5.06 -7.65
CA VAL A 64 15.10 4.82 -9.09
C VAL A 64 16.21 3.81 -9.29
N SER A 65 17.32 3.97 -8.58
CA SER A 65 18.43 3.01 -8.64
C SER A 65 18.01 1.62 -8.20
N LEU A 66 17.12 1.53 -7.20
CA LEU A 66 16.52 0.27 -6.78
C LEU A 66 15.65 -0.33 -7.90
N LEU A 67 14.76 0.46 -8.50
CA LEU A 67 13.86 -0.05 -9.54
C LEU A 67 14.64 -0.55 -10.75
N GLU A 68 15.69 0.16 -11.16
CA GLU A 68 16.60 -0.29 -12.22
C GLU A 68 17.31 -1.59 -11.85
N SER A 69 17.89 -1.68 -10.66
CA SER A 69 18.56 -2.89 -10.16
C SER A 69 17.61 -4.09 -10.06
N MET A 70 16.34 -3.86 -9.77
CA MET A 70 15.33 -4.92 -9.74
C MET A 70 14.93 -5.43 -11.11
N GLU A 71 14.99 -4.58 -12.14
CA GLU A 71 14.66 -4.98 -13.51
C GLU A 71 15.83 -5.72 -14.20
N ARG A 72 17.06 -5.27 -13.99
CA ARG A 72 18.25 -5.72 -14.75
C ARG A 72 19.30 -6.44 -13.93
N GLY A 73 19.26 -6.32 -12.60
CA GLY A 73 20.33 -6.79 -11.72
C GLY A 73 20.31 -8.29 -11.44
N VAL A 74 21.46 -8.82 -11.01
CA VAL A 74 21.55 -10.13 -10.37
C VAL A 74 20.92 -10.06 -8.96
N ILE A 75 20.70 -11.22 -8.34
CA ILE A 75 19.97 -11.34 -7.05
C ILE A 75 20.62 -10.49 -5.96
N GLU A 76 21.94 -10.51 -5.84
CA GLU A 76 22.70 -9.78 -4.84
C GLU A 76 22.50 -8.25 -4.98
N ASN A 77 22.51 -7.77 -6.22
CA ASN A 77 22.26 -6.34 -6.51
C ASN A 77 20.85 -5.93 -6.13
N ARG A 78 19.85 -6.78 -6.44
CA ARG A 78 18.45 -6.51 -6.07
C ARG A 78 18.24 -6.47 -4.55
N LEU A 79 18.85 -7.40 -3.82
CA LEU A 79 18.76 -7.43 -2.35
C LEU A 79 19.51 -6.26 -1.71
N SER A 80 20.69 -5.90 -2.23
CA SER A 80 21.45 -4.73 -1.77
C SER A 80 20.68 -3.45 -2.01
N ALA A 81 20.07 -3.30 -3.20
CA ALA A 81 19.23 -2.17 -3.52
C ALA A 81 18.00 -2.08 -2.60
N LEU A 82 17.38 -3.21 -2.25
CA LEU A 82 16.24 -3.24 -1.33
C LEU A 82 16.62 -2.84 0.11
N ARG A 83 17.83 -3.22 0.59
CA ARG A 83 18.36 -2.76 1.88
C ARG A 83 18.57 -1.25 1.88
N ALA A 84 19.25 -0.73 0.85
CA ALA A 84 19.44 0.71 0.70
C ALA A 84 18.10 1.47 0.65
N LEU A 85 17.09 0.92 -0.01
CA LEU A 85 15.75 1.49 -0.01
C LEU A 85 15.15 1.58 1.39
N LYS A 86 15.23 0.51 2.18
CA LYS A 86 14.72 0.49 3.55
C LYS A 86 15.38 1.62 4.36
N ASP A 87 16.70 1.67 4.34
CA ASP A 87 17.49 2.63 5.12
C ASP A 87 17.18 4.08 4.69
N GLU A 88 17.20 4.35 3.39
CA GLU A 88 17.06 5.72 2.87
C GLU A 88 15.60 6.22 2.84
N VAL A 89 14.63 5.36 2.64
CA VAL A 89 13.23 5.78 2.43
C VAL A 89 12.37 5.53 3.65
N LEU A 90 12.51 4.38 4.30
CA LEU A 90 11.63 4.01 5.42
C LEU A 90 12.10 4.61 6.74
N GLU A 91 13.41 4.64 6.99
CA GLU A 91 13.96 5.16 8.23
C GLU A 91 14.05 6.69 8.22
N THR A 92 14.24 7.30 7.05
CA THR A 92 14.33 8.75 6.91
C THR A 92 13.00 9.47 6.65
N ALA A 93 11.88 8.74 6.46
CA ALA A 93 10.59 9.36 6.22
C ALA A 93 10.08 10.12 7.45
N ASP A 94 10.03 11.44 7.36
CA ASP A 94 9.55 12.31 8.43
C ASP A 94 8.04 12.51 8.42
N GLY A 95 7.56 13.06 9.53
CA GLY A 95 6.17 13.47 9.67
C GLY A 95 5.31 12.44 10.39
N PRO A 96 4.02 12.77 10.58
CA PRO A 96 3.10 11.95 11.36
C PRO A 96 2.61 10.68 10.64
N MET A 97 3.04 10.44 9.41
CA MET A 97 2.65 9.28 8.59
C MET A 97 3.83 8.72 7.78
N PRO A 98 4.97 8.37 8.41
CA PRO A 98 6.19 7.99 7.69
C PRO A 98 5.99 6.78 6.78
N LYS A 99 5.42 5.68 7.26
CA LYS A 99 5.21 4.46 6.46
C LYS A 99 4.23 4.67 5.31
N ASN A 100 3.13 5.40 5.54
CA ASN A 100 2.20 5.74 4.45
C ASN A 100 2.83 6.71 3.44
N THR A 101 3.69 7.63 3.87
CA THR A 101 4.45 8.51 2.99
C THR A 101 5.39 7.72 2.10
N ALA A 102 6.20 6.82 2.67
CA ALA A 102 7.11 5.96 1.92
C ALA A 102 6.37 5.10 0.86
N ARG A 103 5.21 4.53 1.21
CA ARG A 103 4.36 3.77 0.27
C ARG A 103 3.92 4.61 -0.93
N VAL A 104 3.54 5.86 -0.68
CA VAL A 104 3.14 6.80 -1.73
C VAL A 104 4.33 7.18 -2.62
N LEU A 105 5.49 7.48 -2.03
CA LEU A 105 6.69 7.84 -2.77
C LEU A 105 7.13 6.70 -3.70
N LEU A 106 7.16 5.46 -3.20
CA LEU A 106 7.48 4.29 -4.02
C LEU A 106 6.49 4.11 -5.18
N GLN A 107 5.19 4.29 -4.93
CA GLN A 107 4.19 4.16 -5.97
C GLN A 107 4.30 5.24 -7.03
N ILE A 108 4.54 6.51 -6.64
CA ILE A 108 4.73 7.61 -7.59
C ILE A 108 5.97 7.36 -8.46
N MET A 109 7.07 6.89 -7.86
CA MET A 109 8.30 6.62 -8.60
C MET A 109 8.12 5.53 -9.64
N LYS A 110 7.40 4.45 -9.31
CA LYS A 110 7.04 3.41 -10.29
C LYS A 110 6.25 3.99 -11.47
N GLU A 111 5.33 4.91 -11.21
CA GLU A 111 4.58 5.59 -12.27
C GLU A 111 5.46 6.55 -13.07
N LEU A 112 6.39 7.24 -12.41
CA LEU A 112 7.30 8.19 -13.04
C LEU A 112 8.23 7.47 -14.04
N VAL A 113 8.76 6.30 -13.67
CA VAL A 113 9.56 5.45 -14.53
C VAL A 113 8.75 4.98 -15.75
N ARG A 114 7.51 4.54 -15.54
CA ARG A 114 6.61 4.10 -16.60
C ARG A 114 6.17 5.21 -17.57
N ALA A 115 6.19 6.45 -17.09
CA ALA A 115 5.83 7.62 -17.89
C ALA A 115 7.01 8.17 -18.72
N LYS A 116 8.13 7.42 -18.82
CA LYS A 116 9.26 7.82 -19.66
C LYS A 116 8.80 8.08 -21.11
N GLY A 117 9.16 9.25 -21.64
CA GLY A 117 8.69 9.71 -22.95
C GLY A 117 7.46 10.62 -22.94
N ASP A 118 6.76 10.76 -21.79
CA ASP A 118 5.67 11.72 -21.58
C ASP A 118 6.11 12.78 -20.58
N ASP A 119 6.78 13.82 -21.04
CA ASP A 119 7.36 14.89 -20.20
C ASP A 119 6.32 15.57 -19.32
N ARG A 120 5.12 15.80 -19.86
CA ARG A 120 4.05 16.47 -19.11
C ARG A 120 3.54 15.62 -17.94
N ARG A 121 3.39 14.32 -18.16
CA ARG A 121 3.02 13.36 -17.13
C ARG A 121 4.14 13.19 -16.12
N GLN A 122 5.40 13.09 -16.57
CA GLN A 122 6.56 13.04 -15.69
C GLN A 122 6.65 14.27 -14.78
N LEU A 123 6.44 15.49 -15.30
CA LEU A 123 6.43 16.72 -14.50
C LEU A 123 5.33 16.71 -13.42
N ALA A 124 4.13 16.28 -13.78
CA ALA A 124 3.02 16.18 -12.80
C ALA A 124 3.32 15.16 -11.69
N LEU A 125 3.95 14.04 -12.04
CA LEU A 125 4.37 13.00 -11.09
C LEU A 125 5.53 13.47 -10.21
N ALA A 126 6.55 14.13 -10.79
CA ALA A 126 7.67 14.71 -10.06
C ALA A 126 7.20 15.75 -9.02
N HIS A 127 6.30 16.62 -9.42
CA HIS A 127 5.65 17.58 -8.52
C HIS A 127 4.89 16.89 -7.39
N SER A 128 4.13 15.83 -7.70
CA SER A 128 3.40 15.04 -6.70
C SER A 128 4.33 14.31 -5.73
N PHE A 129 5.46 13.77 -6.24
CA PHE A 129 6.51 13.15 -5.44
C PHE A 129 7.10 14.13 -4.44
N ARG A 130 7.53 15.30 -4.89
CA ARG A 130 8.07 16.35 -4.03
C ARG A 130 7.08 16.81 -2.96
N LEU A 131 5.80 16.98 -3.31
CA LEU A 131 4.76 17.29 -2.32
C LEU A 131 4.55 16.17 -1.30
N ALA A 132 4.66 14.91 -1.72
CA ALA A 132 4.54 13.76 -0.83
C ALA A 132 5.72 13.65 0.14
N ALA A 133 6.95 13.97 -0.31
CA ALA A 133 8.16 13.90 0.49
C ALA A 133 8.12 14.77 1.76
N PHE A 134 7.31 15.85 1.77
CA PHE A 134 7.06 16.65 2.99
C PHE A 134 6.18 15.95 4.04
N GLY A 135 5.63 14.77 3.78
CA GLY A 135 4.85 13.99 4.73
C GLY A 135 3.56 14.63 5.25
N LYS A 136 3.05 15.70 4.59
CA LYS A 136 1.81 16.37 5.02
C LYS A 136 0.61 15.41 4.94
N PRO A 137 -0.09 15.09 6.05
CA PRO A 137 -1.10 14.02 6.09
C PRO A 137 -2.24 14.15 5.08
N ARG A 138 -2.65 15.37 4.75
CA ARG A 138 -3.67 15.60 3.72
C ARG A 138 -3.19 15.24 2.33
N VAL A 139 -1.94 15.59 2.01
CA VAL A 139 -1.32 15.27 0.71
C VAL A 139 -1.15 13.77 0.59
N VAL A 140 -0.56 13.14 1.61
CA VAL A 140 -0.35 11.69 1.65
C VAL A 140 -1.68 10.93 1.50
N ARG A 141 -2.73 11.30 2.26
CA ARG A 141 -4.05 10.65 2.15
C ARG A 141 -4.72 10.85 0.80
N ARG A 142 -4.57 12.03 0.18
CA ARG A 142 -5.06 12.28 -1.17
C ARG A 142 -4.37 11.38 -2.19
N LEU A 143 -3.04 11.23 -2.08
CA LEU A 143 -2.25 10.39 -2.98
C LEU A 143 -2.50 8.89 -2.72
N LEU A 144 -2.63 8.46 -1.45
CA LEU A 144 -3.10 7.10 -1.15
C LEU A 144 -4.44 6.80 -1.83
N ALA A 145 -5.37 7.77 -1.79
CA ALA A 145 -6.65 7.61 -2.47
C ALA A 145 -6.51 7.56 -3.99
N HIS A 146 -5.64 8.40 -4.55
CA HIS A 146 -5.38 8.45 -5.99
C HIS A 146 -4.80 7.15 -6.53
N TYR A 147 -3.87 6.54 -5.79
CA TYR A 147 -3.25 5.25 -6.14
C TYR A 147 -4.01 4.04 -5.59
N HIS A 148 -5.23 4.22 -5.13
CA HIS A 148 -6.07 3.16 -4.58
C HIS A 148 -5.40 2.36 -3.46
N LEU A 149 -4.52 3.01 -2.67
CA LEU A 149 -3.92 2.45 -1.48
C LEU A 149 -4.79 2.75 -0.25
N LEU A 150 -4.94 1.79 0.65
CA LEU A 150 -5.55 2.03 1.96
C LEU A 150 -4.55 2.66 2.91
N GLU A 151 -5.01 3.61 3.74
CA GLU A 151 -4.23 4.11 4.87
C GLU A 151 -4.02 2.96 5.86
N MET A 152 -2.77 2.67 6.21
CA MET A 152 -2.38 1.67 7.19
C MET A 152 -2.00 2.35 8.52
N PRO A 153 -2.13 1.66 9.67
CA PRO A 153 -1.63 2.19 10.94
C PRO A 153 -0.11 2.33 10.87
N GLU A 154 0.43 3.41 11.45
CA GLU A 154 1.88 3.65 11.46
C GLU A 154 2.63 2.64 12.37
N ASP A 155 1.95 2.11 13.39
CA ASP A 155 2.47 0.98 14.19
C ASP A 155 2.68 -0.30 13.37
N TRP A 156 2.19 -0.34 12.14
CA TRP A 156 2.32 -1.46 11.20
C TRP A 156 1.78 -2.78 11.76
N ASN A 157 0.74 -2.72 12.60
CA ASN A 157 0.16 -3.84 13.33
C ASN A 157 -1.15 -4.38 12.72
N GLN A 158 -1.53 -3.92 11.52
CA GLN A 158 -2.73 -4.39 10.82
C GLN A 158 -2.64 -5.88 10.46
N VAL A 159 -3.79 -6.53 10.38
CA VAL A 159 -3.91 -7.88 9.82
C VAL A 159 -4.20 -7.77 8.33
N THR A 160 -3.15 -7.93 7.56
CA THR A 160 -3.18 -7.95 6.09
C THR A 160 -2.37 -9.11 5.59
N PHE A 161 -2.90 -9.85 4.64
CA PHE A 161 -2.30 -11.11 4.19
C PHE A 161 -2.68 -11.44 2.76
N ASP A 162 -1.96 -12.40 2.19
CA ASP A 162 -2.36 -13.13 1.01
C ASP A 162 -1.78 -14.54 1.09
N ASP A 163 -2.65 -15.54 1.05
CA ASP A 163 -2.22 -16.92 1.21
C ASP A 163 -1.90 -17.61 -0.13
N HIS A 164 -2.02 -16.90 -1.27
CA HIS A 164 -1.74 -17.47 -2.59
C HIS A 164 -1.37 -16.39 -3.62
N VAL A 165 -0.08 -16.24 -3.88
CA VAL A 165 0.47 -15.27 -4.84
C VAL A 165 1.59 -15.93 -5.65
N HIS A 166 1.78 -15.49 -6.88
CA HIS A 166 2.82 -15.98 -7.79
C HIS A 166 3.84 -14.90 -8.13
N ASP A 167 5.11 -15.29 -8.28
CA ASP A 167 6.19 -14.46 -8.78
C ASP A 167 6.52 -14.77 -10.26
N ALA A 168 7.52 -14.08 -10.81
CA ALA A 168 7.93 -14.22 -12.21
C ALA A 168 8.54 -15.60 -12.55
N ASN A 169 8.92 -16.38 -11.54
CA ASN A 169 9.48 -17.72 -11.76
C ASN A 169 8.39 -18.78 -11.92
N THR A 170 7.15 -18.38 -11.80
CA THR A 170 5.97 -19.21 -12.06
C THR A 170 5.09 -18.55 -13.13
N SER A 171 3.89 -18.16 -12.79
CA SER A 171 2.94 -17.47 -13.67
C SER A 171 2.86 -15.97 -13.41
N GLY A 172 3.63 -15.46 -12.46
CA GLY A 172 3.65 -14.05 -12.08
C GLY A 172 4.50 -13.18 -13.02
N ARG A 173 4.36 -11.87 -12.87
CA ARG A 173 5.08 -10.87 -13.68
C ARG A 173 6.35 -10.35 -13.02
N LYS A 174 6.48 -10.45 -11.70
CA LYS A 174 7.48 -9.71 -10.92
C LYS A 174 8.50 -10.64 -10.31
N SER A 175 9.78 -10.21 -10.30
CA SER A 175 10.82 -10.91 -9.55
C SER A 175 10.45 -11.03 -8.06
N PRO A 176 11.03 -11.97 -7.31
CA PRO A 176 10.78 -12.13 -5.89
C PRO A 176 10.93 -10.84 -5.10
N THR A 177 12.04 -10.12 -5.27
CA THR A 177 12.31 -8.83 -4.62
C THR A 177 11.24 -7.77 -4.95
N HIS A 178 10.85 -7.69 -6.22
CA HIS A 178 9.83 -6.74 -6.69
C HIS A 178 8.45 -7.07 -6.14
N LEU A 179 8.12 -8.36 -6.02
CA LEU A 179 6.87 -8.83 -5.42
C LEU A 179 6.77 -8.44 -3.94
N ILE A 180 7.85 -8.62 -3.18
CA ILE A 180 7.94 -8.24 -1.77
C ILE A 180 7.80 -6.73 -1.60
N MET A 181 8.48 -5.92 -2.41
CA MET A 181 8.31 -4.46 -2.41
C MET A 181 6.86 -4.05 -2.67
N ASP A 182 6.21 -4.65 -3.66
CA ASP A 182 4.81 -4.36 -3.97
C ASP A 182 3.85 -4.80 -2.87
N ALA A 183 4.11 -5.93 -2.21
CA ALA A 183 3.37 -6.37 -1.04
C ALA A 183 3.48 -5.33 0.08
N TRP A 184 4.68 -4.82 0.33
CA TRP A 184 4.90 -3.76 1.31
C TRP A 184 4.18 -2.46 0.95
N ILE A 185 4.25 -2.01 -0.31
CA ILE A 185 3.51 -0.84 -0.79
C ILE A 185 2.00 -0.99 -0.54
N LYS A 186 1.45 -2.17 -0.74
CA LYS A 186 0.04 -2.45 -0.44
C LYS A 186 -0.27 -2.56 1.05
N GLY A 187 0.75 -2.70 1.88
CA GLY A 187 0.64 -2.85 3.33
C GLY A 187 0.37 -4.28 3.77
N ILE A 188 0.76 -5.28 2.98
CA ILE A 188 0.65 -6.70 3.31
C ILE A 188 1.71 -7.06 4.35
N ARG A 189 1.29 -7.74 5.44
CA ARG A 189 2.17 -8.18 6.54
C ARG A 189 2.52 -9.66 6.46
N ARG A 190 1.67 -10.45 5.87
CA ARG A 190 1.88 -11.89 5.69
C ARG A 190 1.61 -12.29 4.26
N LEU A 191 2.56 -12.97 3.66
CA LEU A 191 2.52 -13.37 2.26
C LEU A 191 2.88 -14.86 2.14
N ARG A 192 2.14 -15.56 1.27
CA ARG A 192 2.53 -16.89 0.84
C ARG A 192 2.71 -16.88 -0.67
N VAL A 193 3.93 -17.18 -1.11
CA VAL A 193 4.28 -17.29 -2.53
C VAL A 193 4.28 -18.75 -2.93
N ILE A 194 3.54 -19.07 -4.00
CA ILE A 194 3.32 -20.43 -4.46
C ILE A 194 4.08 -20.69 -5.75
N TYR A 195 4.85 -21.78 -5.74
CA TYR A 195 5.55 -22.32 -6.90
C TYR A 195 4.84 -23.58 -7.41
N TYR A 196 4.99 -23.89 -8.68
CA TYR A 196 4.39 -25.10 -9.27
C TYR A 196 5.41 -26.23 -9.33
N HIS A 197 5.10 -27.33 -8.70
CA HIS A 197 5.85 -28.61 -8.72
C HIS A 197 7.31 -28.57 -8.28
N TYR A 198 7.99 -27.42 -8.39
CA TYR A 198 9.43 -27.24 -8.14
C TYR A 198 9.73 -25.80 -7.75
N ILE A 199 10.76 -25.64 -6.92
CA ILE A 199 11.35 -24.33 -6.62
C ILE A 199 12.88 -24.40 -6.80
N GLU A 200 13.44 -23.40 -7.44
CA GLU A 200 14.87 -23.25 -7.56
C GLU A 200 15.45 -22.58 -6.31
N PRO A 201 16.54 -23.13 -5.72
CA PRO A 201 17.11 -22.62 -4.46
C PRO A 201 17.45 -21.13 -4.48
N ARG A 202 17.97 -20.61 -5.60
CA ARG A 202 18.31 -19.18 -5.74
C ARG A 202 17.10 -18.25 -5.60
N PHE A 203 15.93 -18.64 -6.10
CA PHE A 203 14.72 -17.83 -5.97
C PHE A 203 14.12 -17.91 -4.57
N ALA A 204 14.26 -19.06 -3.92
CA ALA A 204 13.89 -19.19 -2.52
C ALA A 204 14.73 -18.27 -1.63
N LEU A 205 16.06 -18.23 -1.85
CA LEU A 205 16.99 -17.34 -1.15
C LEU A 205 16.59 -15.87 -1.35
N GLU A 206 16.42 -15.44 -2.62
CA GLU A 206 16.04 -14.06 -2.93
C GLU A 206 14.74 -13.66 -2.22
N LEU A 207 13.73 -14.53 -2.26
CA LEU A 207 12.43 -14.26 -1.70
C LEU A 207 12.46 -14.14 -0.17
N ILE A 208 13.15 -15.06 0.52
CA ILE A 208 13.26 -15.07 1.98
C ILE A 208 14.05 -13.85 2.48
N GLU A 209 15.20 -13.56 1.85
CA GLU A 209 16.01 -12.40 2.22
C GLU A 209 15.28 -11.07 1.96
N ALA A 210 14.59 -10.94 0.81
CA ALA A 210 13.79 -9.76 0.53
C ALA A 210 12.67 -9.56 1.57
N ALA A 211 11.99 -10.64 1.96
CA ALA A 211 10.92 -10.59 2.95
C ALA A 211 11.47 -10.22 4.34
N LYS A 212 12.65 -10.73 4.72
CA LYS A 212 13.35 -10.37 5.96
C LYS A 212 13.70 -8.89 5.99
N ILE A 213 14.26 -8.35 4.89
CA ILE A 213 14.57 -6.91 4.76
C ILE A 213 13.30 -6.07 4.99
N MET A 214 12.18 -6.42 4.35
CA MET A 214 10.93 -5.65 4.39
C MET A 214 10.00 -6.02 5.57
N GLU A 215 10.43 -6.90 6.47
CA GLU A 215 9.68 -7.34 7.65
C GLU A 215 8.29 -7.92 7.30
N ILE A 216 8.22 -8.72 6.25
CA ILE A 216 7.02 -9.46 5.83
C ILE A 216 7.13 -10.91 6.31
N ASP A 217 6.12 -11.40 7.04
CA ASP A 217 6.00 -12.84 7.38
C ASP A 217 5.74 -13.63 6.11
N LEU A 218 6.80 -14.22 5.58
CA LEU A 218 6.77 -14.97 4.33
C LEU A 218 6.66 -16.47 4.61
N ARG A 219 5.88 -17.12 3.75
CA ARG A 219 5.87 -18.59 3.62
C ARG A 219 5.97 -18.96 2.15
N ILE A 220 6.83 -19.93 1.86
CA ILE A 220 6.93 -20.53 0.53
C ILE A 220 6.04 -21.75 0.50
N GLY A 221 5.23 -21.85 -0.56
CA GLY A 221 4.41 -23.02 -0.83
C GLY A 221 4.71 -23.60 -2.19
N ILE A 222 4.52 -24.91 -2.33
CA ILE A 222 4.63 -25.60 -3.62
C ILE A 222 3.30 -26.28 -3.91
N GLU A 223 2.69 -25.90 -5.02
CA GLU A 223 1.46 -26.50 -5.52
C GLU A 223 1.81 -27.71 -6.37
N PHE A 224 1.24 -28.85 -6.01
CA PHE A 224 1.37 -30.11 -6.72
C PHE A 224 0.02 -30.58 -7.23
N LYS A 225 -0.01 -31.09 -8.44
CA LYS A 225 -1.18 -31.77 -9.01
C LYS A 225 -1.03 -33.29 -8.90
N THR A 226 -2.10 -33.94 -8.52
CA THR A 226 -2.17 -35.40 -8.40
C THR A 226 -3.49 -35.92 -8.92
N ARG A 227 -3.56 -37.19 -9.24
CA ARG A 227 -4.77 -37.83 -9.74
C ARG A 227 -5.78 -38.06 -8.62
N TYR A 228 -7.01 -37.66 -8.89
CA TYR A 228 -8.21 -37.97 -8.11
C TYR A 228 -9.34 -38.37 -9.06
N ARG A 229 -9.73 -39.65 -9.03
CA ARG A 229 -10.65 -40.23 -10.00
C ARG A 229 -10.16 -39.99 -11.43
N ASP A 230 -10.96 -39.37 -12.26
CA ASP A 230 -10.69 -39.02 -13.69
C ASP A 230 -10.11 -37.65 -13.92
N ARG A 231 -9.74 -36.94 -12.86
CA ARG A 231 -9.19 -35.56 -12.92
C ARG A 231 -8.02 -35.37 -11.98
N HIS A 232 -7.36 -34.20 -12.11
CA HIS A 232 -6.29 -33.78 -11.20
C HIS A 232 -6.83 -32.81 -10.14
N VAL A 233 -6.32 -32.96 -8.91
CA VAL A 233 -6.55 -32.05 -7.79
C VAL A 233 -5.22 -31.43 -7.36
N SER A 234 -5.30 -30.21 -6.85
CA SER A 234 -4.13 -29.44 -6.42
C SER A 234 -4.00 -29.43 -4.91
N PHE A 235 -2.78 -29.71 -4.43
CA PHE A 235 -2.38 -29.59 -3.05
C PHE A 235 -1.25 -28.60 -2.92
N ILE A 236 -1.35 -27.65 -1.97
CA ILE A 236 -0.29 -26.71 -1.67
C ILE A 236 0.42 -27.17 -0.40
N TRP A 237 1.66 -27.61 -0.57
CA TRP A 237 2.55 -27.95 0.53
C TRP A 237 3.30 -26.71 1.01
N VAL A 238 3.42 -26.54 2.32
CA VAL A 238 4.14 -25.43 2.96
C VAL A 238 4.94 -25.98 4.12
N SER A 239 6.26 -25.76 4.11
CA SER A 239 7.14 -26.10 5.23
C SER A 239 6.79 -25.29 6.47
N ARG A 240 7.00 -25.86 7.62
CA ARG A 240 6.95 -25.20 8.92
C ARG A 240 8.32 -25.39 9.59
N GLY A 241 8.77 -24.40 10.35
CA GLY A 241 10.08 -24.50 10.99
C GLY A 241 11.26 -24.03 10.12
N LEU A 242 11.12 -23.95 8.80
CA LEU A 242 12.14 -23.45 7.88
C LEU A 242 11.86 -21.95 7.56
N ALA A 243 12.10 -21.09 8.54
CA ALA A 243 11.77 -19.67 8.42
C ALA A 243 12.91 -18.81 7.89
N ASP A 244 14.15 -19.29 8.02
CA ASP A 244 15.35 -18.63 7.52
C ASP A 244 15.83 -19.25 6.20
N ALA A 245 16.64 -18.50 5.45
CA ALA A 245 17.11 -18.89 4.15
C ALA A 245 18.05 -20.11 4.21
N GLU A 246 18.92 -20.16 5.20
CA GLU A 246 19.91 -21.23 5.36
C GLU A 246 19.24 -22.58 5.59
N SER A 247 18.33 -22.66 6.59
CA SER A 247 17.58 -23.89 6.89
C SER A 247 16.75 -24.36 5.69
N PHE A 248 16.14 -23.41 4.93
CA PHE A 248 15.35 -23.77 3.76
C PHE A 248 16.23 -24.28 2.61
N LEU A 249 17.42 -23.69 2.39
CA LEU A 249 18.35 -24.14 1.37
C LEU A 249 18.97 -25.50 1.72
N CYS A 250 19.34 -25.73 2.99
CA CYS A 250 19.79 -27.03 3.46
C CYS A 250 18.74 -28.11 3.19
N PHE A 251 17.46 -27.84 3.51
CA PHE A 251 16.36 -28.75 3.20
C PHE A 251 16.26 -29.04 1.69
N LEU A 252 16.35 -28.01 0.82
CA LEU A 252 16.30 -28.22 -0.62
C LEU A 252 17.50 -29.01 -1.17
N ALA A 253 18.63 -29.02 -0.48
CA ALA A 253 19.83 -29.76 -0.85
C ALA A 253 19.83 -31.23 -0.40
N GLU A 254 18.90 -31.67 0.44
CA GLU A 254 18.78 -33.04 0.88
C GLU A 254 18.51 -33.99 -0.29
N PRO A 255 19.22 -35.13 -0.39
CA PRO A 255 19.18 -36.01 -1.58
C PRO A 255 17.77 -36.53 -1.92
N HIS A 256 16.92 -36.78 -0.91
CA HIS A 256 15.54 -37.23 -1.13
C HIS A 256 14.67 -36.09 -1.62
N VAL A 257 14.89 -34.86 -1.14
CA VAL A 257 14.18 -33.65 -1.60
C VAL A 257 14.58 -33.30 -3.05
N VAL A 258 15.90 -33.39 -3.36
CA VAL A 258 16.39 -33.15 -4.73
C VAL A 258 15.74 -34.12 -5.71
N ARG A 259 15.66 -35.44 -5.37
CA ARG A 259 14.95 -36.42 -6.20
C ARG A 259 13.47 -36.13 -6.37
N PHE A 260 12.83 -35.75 -5.29
CA PHE A 260 11.42 -35.35 -5.32
C PHE A 260 11.19 -34.11 -6.19
N MET A 261 12.05 -33.10 -6.10
CA MET A 261 11.96 -31.87 -6.93
C MET A 261 12.27 -32.15 -8.40
N ALA A 262 13.18 -33.10 -8.70
CA ALA A 262 13.47 -33.51 -10.08
C ALA A 262 12.23 -34.07 -10.79
N GLN A 263 11.42 -34.89 -10.12
CA GLN A 263 10.13 -35.35 -10.66
C GLN A 263 9.16 -34.20 -10.92
N GLY A 264 9.23 -33.12 -10.13
CA GLY A 264 8.47 -31.90 -10.36
C GLY A 264 8.87 -31.18 -11.64
N LYS A 265 10.17 -31.14 -11.95
CA LYS A 265 10.69 -30.57 -13.21
C LYS A 265 10.16 -31.31 -14.44
N GLU A 266 10.01 -32.64 -14.36
CA GLU A 266 9.43 -33.42 -15.46
C GLU A 266 7.97 -33.03 -15.72
N VAL A 267 7.19 -32.74 -14.68
CA VAL A 267 5.81 -32.23 -14.85
C VAL A 267 5.82 -30.86 -15.55
N LEU A 268 6.75 -29.96 -15.21
CA LEU A 268 6.86 -28.67 -15.85
C LEU A 268 7.26 -28.77 -17.32
N LYS A 269 8.20 -29.64 -17.66
CA LYS A 269 8.58 -29.93 -19.06
C LYS A 269 7.41 -30.48 -19.88
N PHE A 270 6.62 -31.37 -19.27
CA PHE A 270 5.39 -31.87 -19.90
C PHE A 270 4.39 -30.76 -20.18
N GLN A 271 4.14 -29.87 -19.20
CA GLN A 271 3.25 -28.73 -19.37
C GLN A 271 3.74 -27.76 -20.44
N GLU A 272 5.05 -27.47 -20.48
CA GLU A 272 5.67 -26.67 -21.55
C GLU A 272 5.42 -27.27 -22.93
N LYS A 273 5.65 -28.60 -23.10
CA LYS A 273 5.38 -29.31 -24.36
C LYS A 273 3.90 -29.13 -24.78
N GLN A 274 2.94 -29.17 -23.85
CA GLN A 274 1.52 -28.99 -24.19
C GLN A 274 1.23 -27.55 -24.62
N VAL A 275 1.83 -26.54 -23.96
CA VAL A 275 1.64 -25.13 -24.36
C VAL A 275 2.27 -24.84 -25.72
N LEU A 276 3.42 -25.47 -26.06
CA LEU A 276 4.02 -25.37 -27.39
C LEU A 276 3.12 -26.04 -28.45
N LYS A 277 2.49 -27.17 -28.16
CA LYS A 277 1.49 -27.75 -29.07
C LYS A 277 0.30 -26.78 -29.32
N LEU A 278 -0.15 -26.06 -28.31
CA LEU A 278 -1.18 -25.02 -28.47
C LEU A 278 -0.71 -23.89 -29.39
N LEU A 279 0.55 -23.42 -29.24
CA LEU A 279 1.14 -22.39 -30.11
C LEU A 279 1.20 -22.87 -31.57
N THR A 280 1.66 -24.11 -31.82
CA THR A 280 1.71 -24.68 -33.16
C THR A 280 0.30 -24.72 -33.79
N ARG A 281 -0.67 -25.22 -33.05
CA ARG A 281 -2.07 -25.29 -33.52
C ARG A 281 -2.68 -23.90 -33.76
N PHE A 282 -2.37 -22.92 -32.89
CA PHE A 282 -2.77 -21.55 -33.10
C PHE A 282 -2.23 -20.97 -34.43
N ASN A 283 -0.96 -21.19 -34.72
CA ASN A 283 -0.35 -20.78 -35.99
C ASN A 283 -1.03 -21.42 -37.21
N GLU A 284 -1.35 -22.70 -37.11
CA GLU A 284 -1.92 -23.46 -38.25
C GLU A 284 -3.40 -23.11 -38.50
N GLN A 285 -4.19 -22.96 -37.46
CA GLN A 285 -5.66 -22.89 -37.56
C GLN A 285 -6.21 -21.47 -37.36
N TYR A 286 -5.71 -20.73 -36.39
CA TYR A 286 -6.35 -19.50 -35.93
C TYR A 286 -5.62 -18.21 -36.29
N LEU A 287 -4.32 -18.24 -36.53
CA LEU A 287 -3.55 -17.04 -36.85
C LEU A 287 -4.09 -16.29 -38.07
N LYS A 288 -4.40 -17.04 -39.15
CA LYS A 288 -4.93 -16.44 -40.38
C LYS A 288 -6.33 -15.83 -40.19
N GLU A 289 -7.15 -16.45 -39.37
CA GLU A 289 -8.50 -15.98 -39.02
C GLU A 289 -8.40 -14.68 -38.21
N MET A 290 -7.57 -14.66 -37.18
CA MET A 290 -7.32 -13.49 -36.34
C MET A 290 -6.76 -12.32 -37.16
N CYS A 291 -5.78 -12.57 -38.02
CA CYS A 291 -5.19 -11.56 -38.90
C CYS A 291 -6.22 -10.95 -39.85
N ARG A 292 -7.09 -11.78 -40.42
CA ARG A 292 -8.18 -11.34 -41.30
C ARG A 292 -9.22 -10.49 -40.57
N HIS A 293 -9.55 -10.90 -39.35
CA HIS A 293 -10.51 -10.19 -38.49
C HIS A 293 -10.01 -8.79 -38.07
N LEU A 294 -8.72 -8.64 -37.81
CA LEU A 294 -8.08 -7.39 -37.41
C LEU A 294 -7.47 -6.60 -38.58
N ASP A 295 -7.63 -7.06 -39.81
CA ASP A 295 -7.04 -6.46 -41.03
C ASP A 295 -5.53 -6.17 -40.90
N ILE A 296 -4.79 -7.18 -40.38
CA ILE A 296 -3.34 -7.12 -40.15
C ILE A 296 -2.62 -8.29 -40.84
N GLU A 297 -1.32 -8.14 -41.07
CA GLU A 297 -0.46 -9.23 -41.51
C GLU A 297 0.57 -9.58 -40.41
N MET A 298 0.73 -10.86 -40.11
CA MET A 298 1.70 -11.36 -39.15
C MET A 298 2.34 -12.66 -39.65
N PRO A 299 3.66 -12.85 -39.45
CA PRO A 299 4.29 -14.16 -39.66
C PRO A 299 3.85 -15.13 -38.56
N PRO A 300 4.00 -16.44 -38.81
CA PRO A 300 3.84 -17.45 -37.78
C PRO A 300 4.69 -17.14 -36.54
N LEU A 301 4.14 -17.37 -35.38
CA LEU A 301 4.80 -17.08 -34.12
C LEU A 301 5.84 -18.16 -33.82
N ASP A 302 7.08 -17.76 -33.51
CA ASP A 302 8.18 -18.67 -33.23
C ASP A 302 8.11 -19.19 -31.77
N PRO A 303 8.20 -20.54 -31.59
CA PRO A 303 8.32 -21.15 -30.28
C PRO A 303 9.48 -20.66 -29.43
N ALA A 304 10.64 -20.38 -30.03
CA ALA A 304 11.82 -19.90 -29.32
C ALA A 304 11.61 -18.47 -28.77
N ASP A 305 10.98 -17.61 -29.56
CA ASP A 305 10.57 -16.27 -29.15
C ASP A 305 9.58 -16.32 -27.96
N PHE A 306 8.61 -17.26 -28.02
CA PHE A 306 7.66 -17.45 -26.93
C PHE A 306 8.37 -17.92 -25.65
N LEU A 307 9.28 -18.88 -25.72
CA LEU A 307 10.02 -19.34 -24.53
C LEU A 307 10.87 -18.21 -23.94
N SER A 308 11.53 -17.41 -24.80
CA SER A 308 12.27 -16.23 -24.36
C SER A 308 11.35 -15.18 -23.69
N PHE A 309 10.15 -14.97 -24.21
CA PHE A 309 9.16 -14.07 -23.62
C PHE A 309 8.64 -14.56 -22.27
N ALA A 310 8.47 -15.88 -22.11
CA ALA A 310 7.99 -16.48 -20.85
C ALA A 310 9.10 -16.54 -19.78
N PHE A 311 10.38 -16.52 -20.16
CA PHE A 311 11.52 -16.57 -19.23
C PHE A 311 11.55 -15.37 -18.27
N PRO A 312 11.88 -15.53 -16.95
CA PRO A 312 12.28 -16.77 -16.26
C PRO A 312 11.09 -17.62 -15.76
N GLY A 313 9.87 -17.27 -16.14
CA GLY A 313 8.65 -17.96 -15.71
C GLY A 313 8.45 -19.31 -16.38
N GLN A 314 7.44 -20.01 -15.91
CA GLN A 314 7.01 -21.28 -16.48
C GLN A 314 6.04 -21.01 -17.62
N PRO A 315 6.30 -21.49 -18.86
CA PRO A 315 5.38 -21.36 -19.97
C PRO A 315 3.97 -21.86 -19.59
N SER A 316 2.97 -21.05 -19.88
CA SER A 316 1.59 -21.34 -19.54
C SER A 316 0.63 -20.74 -20.58
N VAL A 317 -0.61 -21.21 -20.62
CA VAL A 317 -1.65 -20.69 -21.54
C VAL A 317 -1.83 -19.16 -21.39
N PRO A 318 -1.87 -18.58 -20.18
CA PRO A 318 -1.88 -17.12 -20.04
C PRO A 318 -0.63 -16.42 -20.60
N HIS A 319 0.58 -17.01 -20.47
CA HIS A 319 1.79 -16.44 -21.09
C HIS A 319 1.69 -16.48 -22.60
N LEU A 320 1.15 -17.58 -23.16
CA LEU A 320 0.94 -17.68 -24.60
C LEU A 320 -0.03 -16.61 -25.11
N ALA A 321 -1.14 -16.40 -24.40
CA ALA A 321 -2.10 -15.36 -24.76
C ALA A 321 -1.49 -13.95 -24.67
N GLU A 322 -0.66 -13.66 -23.65
CA GLU A 322 0.06 -12.39 -23.54
C GLU A 322 1.11 -12.21 -24.66
N PHE A 323 1.81 -13.27 -25.04
CA PHE A 323 2.76 -13.25 -26.16
C PHE A 323 2.06 -12.96 -27.48
N ILE A 324 0.97 -13.69 -27.78
CA ILE A 324 0.14 -13.44 -28.98
C ILE A 324 -0.32 -11.98 -28.97
N HIS A 325 -0.90 -11.51 -27.88
CA HIS A 325 -1.37 -10.14 -27.75
C HIS A 325 -0.27 -9.11 -27.99
N ALA A 326 0.92 -9.30 -27.40
CA ALA A 326 2.04 -8.39 -27.55
C ALA A 326 2.54 -8.28 -28.99
N ARG A 327 2.60 -9.42 -29.71
CA ARG A 327 2.99 -9.46 -31.12
C ARG A 327 1.91 -8.84 -32.00
N THR A 328 0.64 -9.13 -31.74
CA THR A 328 -0.50 -8.57 -32.48
C THR A 328 -0.60 -7.05 -32.30
N LEU A 329 -0.37 -6.53 -31.07
CA LEU A 329 -0.37 -5.08 -30.83
C LEU A 329 0.68 -4.34 -31.67
N ALA A 330 1.84 -4.93 -31.91
CA ALA A 330 2.85 -4.32 -32.75
C ALA A 330 2.35 -4.19 -34.21
N ALA A 331 1.71 -5.23 -34.75
CA ALA A 331 1.10 -5.22 -36.08
C ALA A 331 -0.10 -4.25 -36.16
N ILE A 332 -0.98 -4.27 -35.13
CA ILE A 332 -2.11 -3.32 -35.04
C ILE A 332 -1.61 -1.87 -35.08
N LYS A 333 -0.55 -1.54 -34.33
CA LYS A 333 -0.01 -0.18 -34.30
C LYS A 333 0.42 0.28 -35.69
N THR A 334 1.16 -0.55 -36.41
CA THR A 334 1.56 -0.24 -37.80
C THR A 334 0.34 -0.04 -38.70
N ARG A 335 -0.67 -0.92 -38.58
CA ARG A 335 -1.89 -0.81 -39.39
C ARG A 335 -2.72 0.41 -39.03
N VAL A 336 -2.82 0.78 -37.77
CA VAL A 336 -3.54 2.02 -37.34
C VAL A 336 -2.85 3.26 -37.91
N ASP A 337 -1.52 3.30 -37.93
CA ASP A 337 -0.77 4.43 -38.55
C ASP A 337 -1.09 4.54 -40.05
N GLU A 338 -1.14 3.43 -40.79
CA GLU A 338 -1.56 3.39 -42.21
C GLU A 338 -3.03 3.82 -42.38
N LEU A 339 -3.94 3.28 -41.56
CA LEU A 339 -5.36 3.64 -41.60
C LEU A 339 -5.61 5.12 -41.28
N HIS A 340 -4.75 5.73 -40.45
CA HIS A 340 -4.84 7.16 -40.16
C HIS A 340 -4.57 8.04 -41.38
N ASP A 341 -3.63 7.65 -42.24
CA ASP A 341 -3.33 8.35 -43.49
C ASP A 341 -4.46 8.15 -44.52
N ILE A 342 -5.00 6.92 -44.60
CA ILE A 342 -6.15 6.63 -45.47
C ILE A 342 -7.41 7.43 -45.04
N PHE A 343 -7.65 7.50 -43.72
CA PHE A 343 -8.81 8.20 -43.14
C PHE A 343 -8.88 9.67 -43.54
N ARG A 344 -7.73 10.34 -43.70
CA ARG A 344 -7.69 11.76 -44.10
C ARG A 344 -8.16 12.00 -45.52
N GLN A 345 -8.09 10.99 -46.39
CA GLN A 345 -8.44 11.08 -47.81
C GLN A 345 -9.73 10.33 -48.16
N ALA A 346 -10.33 9.61 -47.21
CA ALA A 346 -11.50 8.75 -47.40
C ALA A 346 -12.82 9.53 -47.39
N ASP A 347 -13.83 9.00 -48.08
CA ASP A 347 -15.22 9.45 -48.00
C ASP A 347 -15.85 9.06 -46.67
N GLU A 348 -17.04 9.60 -46.37
CA GLU A 348 -17.71 9.46 -45.08
C GLU A 348 -18.03 7.99 -44.74
N THR A 349 -18.43 7.19 -45.73
CA THR A 349 -18.72 5.76 -45.57
C THR A 349 -17.45 4.98 -45.24
N ARG A 350 -16.35 5.27 -45.86
CA ARG A 350 -15.06 4.62 -45.62
C ARG A 350 -14.47 5.05 -44.26
N GLN A 351 -14.65 6.31 -43.90
CA GLN A 351 -14.27 6.80 -42.56
C GLN A 351 -15.01 6.05 -41.43
N GLU A 352 -16.30 5.76 -41.63
CA GLU A 352 -17.09 5.02 -40.65
C GLU A 352 -16.64 3.57 -40.54
N GLN A 353 -16.28 2.91 -41.67
CA GLN A 353 -15.69 1.57 -41.66
C GLN A 353 -14.35 1.55 -40.92
N ILE A 354 -13.48 2.53 -41.16
CA ILE A 354 -12.18 2.63 -40.46
C ILE A 354 -12.37 2.85 -38.96
N ARG A 355 -13.32 3.70 -38.57
CA ARG A 355 -13.64 3.89 -37.13
C ARG A 355 -14.11 2.58 -36.47
N ALA A 356 -15.00 1.84 -37.14
CA ALA A 356 -15.48 0.56 -36.62
C ALA A 356 -14.33 -0.45 -36.45
N LEU A 357 -13.43 -0.53 -37.42
CA LEU A 357 -12.25 -1.40 -37.39
C LEU A 357 -11.29 -1.01 -36.23
N ILE A 358 -11.01 0.29 -36.06
CA ILE A 358 -10.17 0.77 -34.97
C ILE A 358 -10.82 0.50 -33.61
N GLU A 359 -12.14 0.65 -33.46
CA GLU A 359 -12.83 0.31 -32.23
C GLU A 359 -12.75 -1.20 -31.92
N GLU A 360 -12.73 -2.04 -32.93
CA GLU A 360 -12.54 -3.49 -32.79
C GLU A 360 -11.11 -3.83 -32.38
N MET A 361 -10.10 -3.19 -32.99
CA MET A 361 -8.69 -3.28 -32.58
C MET A 361 -8.48 -2.83 -31.14
N ASP A 362 -9.17 -1.76 -30.67
CA ASP A 362 -9.12 -1.27 -29.31
C ASP A 362 -9.74 -2.23 -28.28
N ARG A 363 -10.68 -3.08 -28.70
CA ARG A 363 -11.29 -4.12 -27.85
C ARG A 363 -10.42 -5.36 -27.73
N PHE A 364 -9.44 -5.54 -28.64
CA PHE A 364 -8.58 -6.71 -28.64
C PHE A 364 -7.79 -6.83 -27.33
N SER A 365 -7.89 -7.96 -26.67
CA SER A 365 -7.34 -8.16 -25.34
C SER A 365 -6.86 -9.59 -25.11
N VAL A 366 -5.95 -9.76 -24.13
CA VAL A 366 -5.48 -11.08 -23.68
C VAL A 366 -6.65 -12.00 -23.28
N ARG A 367 -7.70 -11.42 -22.71
CA ARG A 367 -8.87 -12.17 -22.30
C ARG A 367 -9.65 -12.72 -23.51
N GLN A 368 -9.81 -11.92 -24.54
CA GLN A 368 -10.45 -12.36 -25.79
C GLN A 368 -9.67 -13.50 -26.42
N ILE A 369 -8.33 -13.43 -26.45
CA ILE A 369 -7.48 -14.51 -26.96
C ILE A 369 -7.71 -15.80 -26.16
N LEU A 370 -7.76 -15.72 -24.84
CA LEU A 370 -8.01 -16.87 -23.98
C LEU A 370 -9.40 -17.46 -24.18
N ASP A 371 -10.42 -16.61 -24.26
CA ASP A 371 -11.82 -17.04 -24.33
C ASP A 371 -12.21 -17.53 -25.74
N THR A 372 -11.56 -17.04 -26.79
CA THR A 372 -11.92 -17.39 -28.19
C THR A 372 -11.03 -18.50 -28.76
N TRP A 373 -9.71 -18.38 -28.69
CA TRP A 373 -8.78 -19.24 -29.43
C TRP A 373 -7.96 -20.18 -28.58
N LEU A 374 -7.86 -19.97 -27.26
CA LEU A 374 -7.04 -20.79 -26.34
C LEU A 374 -7.88 -21.43 -25.23
N ASN A 375 -9.16 -21.65 -25.47
CA ASN A 375 -10.06 -22.27 -24.49
C ASN A 375 -10.13 -23.81 -24.65
N VAL A 376 -10.79 -24.45 -23.69
CA VAL A 376 -10.98 -25.91 -23.66
C VAL A 376 -11.85 -26.41 -24.84
N GLU A 377 -12.80 -25.60 -25.29
CA GLU A 377 -13.72 -25.95 -26.37
C GLU A 377 -13.00 -25.98 -27.74
N ALA A 378 -12.06 -25.02 -27.94
CA ALA A 378 -11.24 -24.98 -29.16
C ALA A 378 -10.18 -26.10 -29.21
N HIS A 379 -9.68 -26.58 -28.07
CA HIS A 379 -8.63 -27.58 -27.98
C HIS A 379 -8.92 -28.70 -26.98
N PRO A 380 -10.07 -29.43 -27.10
CA PRO A 380 -10.45 -30.37 -26.09
C PRO A 380 -9.42 -31.50 -25.89
N ASP A 381 -8.78 -31.97 -26.95
CA ASP A 381 -7.76 -33.03 -26.92
C ASP A 381 -6.49 -32.64 -26.15
N ILE A 382 -6.00 -31.40 -26.29
CA ILE A 382 -4.84 -30.90 -25.56
C ILE A 382 -5.18 -30.73 -24.08
N PHE A 383 -6.32 -30.17 -23.76
CA PHE A 383 -6.76 -30.00 -22.38
C PHE A 383 -7.19 -31.34 -21.73
N GLN A 384 -7.73 -32.29 -22.49
CA GLN A 384 -8.05 -33.64 -22.01
C GLN A 384 -6.77 -34.47 -21.78
N SER A 385 -5.66 -34.25 -22.53
CA SER A 385 -4.41 -34.94 -22.28
C SER A 385 -3.82 -34.63 -20.91
N PHE A 386 -4.16 -33.48 -20.32
CA PHE A 386 -3.86 -33.19 -18.91
C PHE A 386 -4.65 -34.05 -17.92
N ALA A 387 -5.75 -34.63 -18.35
CA ALA A 387 -6.68 -35.43 -17.52
C ALA A 387 -6.66 -36.93 -17.84
N ALA A 388 -6.26 -37.32 -19.08
CA ALA A 388 -6.26 -38.71 -19.52
C ALA A 388 -5.22 -39.52 -18.73
N ALA A 389 -5.71 -40.49 -17.98
CA ALA A 389 -4.88 -41.34 -17.11
C ALA A 389 -3.93 -42.25 -17.88
N ASP A 390 -4.17 -42.47 -19.16
CA ASP A 390 -3.52 -43.48 -19.99
C ASP A 390 -2.58 -42.86 -21.05
N ASP A 391 -2.27 -41.57 -20.96
CA ASP A 391 -1.27 -40.91 -21.82
C ASP A 391 0.11 -41.48 -21.47
N PRO A 392 0.80 -42.18 -22.40
CA PRO A 392 2.15 -42.71 -22.17
C PRO A 392 3.17 -41.63 -21.82
N ASP A 393 3.01 -40.41 -22.35
CA ASP A 393 3.88 -39.26 -22.11
C ASP A 393 3.63 -38.60 -20.72
N LEU A 394 2.59 -39.01 -19.97
CA LEU A 394 2.26 -38.40 -18.69
C LEU A 394 3.32 -38.73 -17.64
N PRO A 395 3.90 -37.72 -16.98
CA PRO A 395 4.88 -37.93 -15.92
C PRO A 395 4.34 -38.81 -14.79
N GLU A 396 5.18 -39.69 -14.25
CA GLU A 396 4.83 -40.62 -13.17
C GLU A 396 4.14 -39.96 -11.97
N ARG A 397 4.58 -38.75 -11.61
CA ARG A 397 3.96 -37.97 -10.53
C ARG A 397 2.48 -37.67 -10.77
N LEU A 398 2.08 -37.36 -11.99
CA LEU A 398 0.69 -37.06 -12.33
C LEU A 398 -0.18 -38.32 -12.39
N LYS A 399 0.41 -39.52 -12.52
CA LYS A 399 -0.25 -40.81 -12.43
C LYS A 399 -0.55 -41.24 -10.99
N LEU A 400 0.21 -40.65 -9.99
CA LEU A 400 0.01 -40.98 -8.58
C LEU A 400 -1.37 -40.57 -8.10
N THR A 401 -2.03 -41.47 -7.37
CA THR A 401 -3.24 -41.12 -6.62
C THR A 401 -2.90 -40.13 -5.50
N HIS A 402 -3.85 -39.27 -5.12
CA HIS A 402 -3.69 -38.30 -4.06
C HIS A 402 -3.20 -38.92 -2.74
N THR A 403 -3.64 -40.12 -2.38
CA THR A 403 -3.22 -40.86 -1.17
C THR A 403 -1.73 -41.20 -1.20
N ARG A 404 -1.28 -41.89 -2.26
CA ARG A 404 0.14 -42.24 -2.43
C ARG A 404 1.04 -41.00 -2.51
N PHE A 405 0.57 -39.96 -3.16
CA PHE A 405 1.27 -38.70 -3.23
C PHE A 405 1.43 -38.04 -1.85
N LEU A 406 0.34 -37.97 -1.05
CA LEU A 406 0.39 -37.40 0.29
C LEU A 406 1.29 -38.20 1.23
N GLU A 407 1.33 -39.52 1.10
CA GLU A 407 2.28 -40.39 1.82
C GLU A 407 3.72 -40.06 1.42
N SER A 408 4.03 -39.90 0.12
CA SER A 408 5.37 -39.54 -0.33
C SER A 408 5.83 -38.17 0.16
N ILE A 409 4.94 -37.17 0.20
CA ILE A 409 5.23 -35.82 0.69
C ILE A 409 5.46 -35.79 2.20
N SER A 410 4.77 -36.65 2.95
CA SER A 410 4.94 -36.75 4.41
C SER A 410 6.32 -37.24 4.83
N GLN A 411 7.03 -37.92 3.93
CA GLN A 411 8.39 -38.39 4.16
C GLN A 411 9.47 -37.33 3.92
N LEU A 412 9.12 -36.17 3.30
CA LEU A 412 10.09 -35.11 3.00
C LEU A 412 10.47 -34.29 4.23
N LEU A 413 9.51 -34.01 5.09
CA LEU A 413 9.70 -33.18 6.27
C LEU A 413 8.63 -33.52 7.31
N CYS A 414 9.03 -33.60 8.59
CA CYS A 414 8.09 -33.95 9.68
C CYS A 414 7.09 -32.82 10.00
N ASP A 415 7.50 -31.56 9.86
CA ASP A 415 6.62 -30.39 10.15
C ASP A 415 6.26 -29.61 8.89
N PHE A 416 5.11 -29.89 8.34
CA PHE A 416 4.56 -29.26 7.15
C PHE A 416 3.05 -29.01 7.27
N ARG A 417 2.51 -28.33 6.30
CA ARG A 417 1.07 -28.09 6.16
C ARG A 417 0.63 -28.30 4.71
N ILE A 418 -0.45 -29.02 4.54
CA ILE A 418 -1.06 -29.23 3.23
C ILE A 418 -2.40 -28.50 3.18
N THR A 419 -2.56 -27.69 2.12
CA THR A 419 -3.80 -27.00 1.79
C THR A 419 -4.41 -27.66 0.55
N LEU A 420 -5.66 -28.06 0.62
CA LEU A 420 -6.41 -28.48 -0.55
C LEU A 420 -6.97 -27.25 -1.27
N LYS A 421 -6.68 -27.11 -2.54
CA LYS A 421 -7.27 -26.11 -3.43
C LYS A 421 -8.62 -26.61 -3.91
N LEU A 422 -9.66 -25.78 -3.80
CA LEU A 422 -11.04 -26.21 -4.05
C LEU A 422 -11.49 -25.97 -5.50
N ASP A 423 -10.55 -25.86 -6.44
CA ASP A 423 -10.87 -25.64 -7.85
C ASP A 423 -11.74 -26.78 -8.41
N ASN A 424 -12.97 -26.48 -8.78
CA ASN A 424 -13.94 -27.42 -9.35
C ASN A 424 -14.23 -28.67 -8.47
N LEU A 425 -14.00 -28.57 -7.15
CA LEU A 425 -14.34 -29.64 -6.21
C LEU A 425 -15.73 -29.42 -5.60
N THR A 426 -16.50 -30.49 -5.57
CA THR A 426 -17.79 -30.51 -4.90
C THR A 426 -17.64 -30.91 -3.42
N PRO A 427 -18.64 -30.69 -2.56
CA PRO A 427 -18.54 -31.06 -1.14
C PRO A 427 -18.25 -32.54 -0.89
N GLU A 428 -18.79 -33.42 -1.74
CA GLU A 428 -18.53 -34.88 -1.71
C GLU A 428 -17.07 -35.19 -2.05
N ASP A 429 -16.48 -34.52 -3.03
CA ASP A 429 -15.05 -34.68 -3.35
C ASP A 429 -14.15 -34.26 -2.16
N VAL A 430 -14.49 -33.12 -1.58
CA VAL A 430 -13.74 -32.61 -0.42
C VAL A 430 -13.82 -33.58 0.75
N LEU A 431 -15.01 -34.12 1.02
CA LEU A 431 -15.23 -35.07 2.09
C LEU A 431 -14.43 -36.37 1.87
N GLU A 432 -14.46 -36.93 0.66
CA GLU A 432 -13.70 -38.14 0.29
C GLU A 432 -12.18 -37.89 0.43
N ILE A 433 -11.65 -36.78 -0.12
CA ILE A 433 -10.23 -36.44 -0.05
C ILE A 433 -9.78 -36.23 1.40
N LEU A 434 -10.59 -35.56 2.24
CA LEU A 434 -10.28 -35.36 3.64
C LEU A 434 -10.24 -36.69 4.42
N TYR A 435 -11.15 -37.62 4.15
CA TYR A 435 -11.16 -38.92 4.77
C TYR A 435 -9.96 -39.75 4.33
N ASP A 436 -9.69 -39.83 3.02
CA ASP A 436 -8.58 -40.61 2.45
C ASP A 436 -7.21 -40.06 2.82
N SER A 437 -7.11 -38.76 3.08
CA SER A 437 -5.86 -38.10 3.50
C SER A 437 -5.46 -38.37 4.94
N LYS A 438 -6.30 -39.07 5.73
CA LYS A 438 -6.03 -39.45 7.13
C LYS A 438 -5.49 -38.30 8.01
N GLY A 439 -6.02 -37.08 7.79
CA GLY A 439 -5.64 -35.88 8.54
C GLY A 439 -4.37 -35.16 8.04
N LEU A 440 -3.71 -35.61 6.97
CA LEU A 440 -2.56 -34.90 6.36
C LEU A 440 -2.99 -33.56 5.75
N VAL A 441 -4.18 -33.49 5.16
CA VAL A 441 -4.75 -32.21 4.69
C VAL A 441 -5.25 -31.43 5.90
N THR A 442 -4.55 -30.35 6.23
CA THR A 442 -4.84 -29.54 7.42
C THR A 442 -5.51 -28.21 7.11
N ARG A 443 -5.65 -27.87 5.83
CA ARG A 443 -6.19 -26.58 5.37
C ARG A 443 -7.00 -26.71 4.11
N LEU A 444 -8.00 -25.82 3.97
CA LEU A 444 -8.81 -25.66 2.77
C LEU A 444 -8.66 -24.24 2.24
N GLU A 445 -8.39 -24.05 0.96
CA GLU A 445 -8.42 -22.73 0.30
C GLU A 445 -9.88 -22.38 -0.01
N ILE A 446 -10.61 -21.91 1.02
CA ILE A 446 -12.05 -21.63 0.92
C ILE A 446 -12.36 -20.55 -0.11
N ILE A 447 -11.51 -19.49 -0.17
CA ILE A 447 -11.69 -18.43 -1.15
C ILE A 447 -10.39 -18.29 -1.96
N ASN A 448 -10.48 -18.61 -3.23
CA ASN A 448 -9.56 -18.19 -4.26
C ASN A 448 -10.20 -17.01 -5.01
N LEU A 449 -9.60 -15.82 -4.95
CA LEU A 449 -10.21 -14.60 -5.48
C LEU A 449 -10.44 -14.66 -7.00
N LYS A 450 -9.54 -15.30 -7.74
CA LYS A 450 -9.65 -15.47 -9.19
C LYS A 450 -10.91 -16.27 -9.54
N ASN A 451 -11.11 -17.41 -8.88
CA ASN A 451 -12.28 -18.24 -9.05
C ASN A 451 -13.55 -17.56 -8.54
N PHE A 452 -13.44 -16.87 -7.40
CA PHE A 452 -14.56 -16.15 -6.82
C PHE A 452 -15.10 -15.06 -7.77
N VAL A 453 -14.23 -14.31 -8.41
CA VAL A 453 -14.61 -13.25 -9.37
C VAL A 453 -15.12 -13.84 -10.69
N SER A 454 -14.64 -15.02 -11.08
CA SER A 454 -15.11 -15.74 -12.27
C SER A 454 -16.46 -16.46 -12.06
N GLY A 455 -17.11 -16.29 -10.89
CA GLY A 455 -18.42 -16.89 -10.61
C GLY A 455 -18.38 -18.36 -10.18
N LYS A 456 -17.20 -18.96 -9.99
CA LYS A 456 -17.05 -20.38 -9.57
C LYS A 456 -17.21 -20.52 -8.04
N ASN A 457 -18.41 -20.25 -7.53
CA ASN A 457 -18.65 -20.07 -6.09
C ASN A 457 -19.65 -21.07 -5.50
N ASP A 458 -20.22 -21.96 -6.30
CA ASP A 458 -21.43 -22.71 -5.98
C ASP A 458 -21.30 -23.57 -4.72
N HIS A 459 -20.11 -24.11 -4.46
CA HIS A 459 -19.90 -25.05 -3.37
C HIS A 459 -19.23 -24.46 -2.12
N LEU A 460 -18.81 -23.18 -2.14
CA LEU A 460 -18.01 -22.60 -1.05
C LEU A 460 -18.73 -22.60 0.29
N PHE A 461 -20.02 -22.29 0.31
CA PHE A 461 -20.83 -22.31 1.54
C PHE A 461 -20.96 -23.73 2.10
N ALA A 462 -21.25 -24.72 1.25
CA ALA A 462 -21.40 -26.10 1.66
C ALA A 462 -20.09 -26.68 2.21
N VAL A 463 -18.96 -26.40 1.55
CA VAL A 463 -17.63 -26.82 2.01
C VAL A 463 -17.26 -26.14 3.34
N ASN A 464 -17.59 -24.85 3.52
CA ASN A 464 -17.33 -24.16 4.78
C ASN A 464 -18.20 -24.73 5.93
N GLU A 465 -19.46 -25.09 5.68
CA GLU A 465 -20.30 -25.74 6.68
C GLU A 465 -19.81 -27.16 7.02
N LEU A 466 -19.33 -27.91 6.03
CA LEU A 466 -18.66 -29.20 6.24
C LEU A 466 -17.41 -29.03 7.14
N GLN A 467 -16.54 -28.05 6.82
CA GLN A 467 -15.38 -27.74 7.64
C GLN A 467 -15.74 -27.40 9.10
N LYS A 468 -16.79 -26.59 9.29
CA LYS A 468 -17.29 -26.27 10.64
C LYS A 468 -17.86 -27.49 11.37
N ALA A 469 -18.50 -28.39 10.65
CA ALA A 469 -19.03 -29.62 11.22
C ALA A 469 -17.90 -30.57 11.66
N ILE A 470 -16.82 -30.68 10.85
CA ILE A 470 -15.63 -31.48 11.21
C ILE A 470 -14.92 -30.86 12.42
N ASN A 471 -14.70 -29.55 12.45
CA ASN A 471 -14.02 -28.85 13.55
C ASN A 471 -14.89 -28.77 14.82
N GLY A 472 -16.21 -28.84 14.66
CA GLY A 472 -17.15 -28.73 15.77
C GLY A 472 -17.20 -30.02 16.63
N GLY A 473 -17.42 -29.85 17.92
CA GLY A 473 -17.51 -30.99 18.83
C GLY A 473 -18.70 -31.94 18.59
N SER A 474 -19.69 -31.57 17.79
CA SER A 474 -20.94 -32.30 17.61
C SER A 474 -20.92 -33.33 16.47
N LEU A 475 -20.85 -34.64 16.84
CA LEU A 475 -20.93 -35.73 15.90
C LEU A 475 -22.27 -35.74 15.14
N LEU A 476 -23.37 -35.38 15.80
CA LEU A 476 -24.69 -35.32 15.19
C LEU A 476 -24.77 -34.30 14.03
N LYS A 477 -24.12 -33.14 14.18
CA LYS A 477 -24.03 -32.13 13.11
C LYS A 477 -23.25 -32.67 11.92
N LEU A 478 -22.12 -33.34 12.18
CA LEU A 478 -21.30 -33.92 11.12
C LEU A 478 -22.08 -35.02 10.36
N LYS A 479 -22.72 -35.96 11.08
CA LYS A 479 -23.59 -37.00 10.47
C LYS A 479 -24.69 -36.38 9.63
N ARG A 480 -25.30 -35.29 10.08
CA ARG A 480 -26.34 -34.58 9.31
C ARG A 480 -25.79 -34.00 7.99
N GLN A 481 -24.64 -33.37 8.04
CA GLN A 481 -23.98 -32.80 6.84
C GLN A 481 -23.61 -33.90 5.85
N VAL A 482 -23.02 -35.00 6.30
CA VAL A 482 -22.69 -36.14 5.42
C VAL A 482 -23.94 -36.73 4.78
N ARG A 483 -25.04 -36.90 5.54
CA ARG A 483 -26.32 -37.38 4.98
C ARG A 483 -26.88 -36.41 3.93
N GLN A 484 -26.79 -35.11 4.15
CA GLN A 484 -27.20 -34.12 3.13
C GLN A 484 -26.38 -34.24 1.84
N ILE A 485 -25.06 -34.40 1.94
CA ILE A 485 -24.19 -34.65 0.79
C ILE A 485 -24.61 -35.94 0.07
N ILE A 486 -24.85 -37.03 0.79
CA ILE A 486 -25.31 -38.29 0.20
C ILE A 486 -26.63 -38.09 -0.57
N LEU A 487 -27.61 -37.38 0.00
CA LEU A 487 -28.89 -37.11 -0.67
C LEU A 487 -28.70 -36.27 -1.95
N GLN A 488 -27.76 -35.27 -1.93
CA GLN A 488 -27.45 -34.49 -3.12
C GLN A 488 -26.82 -35.37 -4.22
N VAL A 489 -25.91 -36.27 -3.87
CA VAL A 489 -25.32 -37.22 -4.81
C VAL A 489 -26.36 -38.21 -5.36
N ILE A 490 -27.31 -38.63 -4.54
CA ILE A 490 -28.43 -39.52 -4.97
C ILE A 490 -29.33 -38.79 -5.98
N GLN A 491 -29.53 -37.50 -5.85
CA GLN A 491 -30.36 -36.70 -6.76
C GLN A 491 -29.59 -36.28 -8.03
N GLY A 492 -28.26 -36.33 -8.02
CA GLY A 492 -27.43 -36.00 -9.18
C GLY A 492 -27.35 -37.13 -10.19
N ASP A 493 -26.95 -36.81 -11.42
CA ASP A 493 -26.84 -37.76 -12.52
C ASP A 493 -25.38 -37.93 -12.98
N SER A 494 -24.49 -38.39 -12.06
CA SER A 494 -23.08 -38.63 -12.36
C SER A 494 -22.82 -40.11 -12.70
N ALA A 495 -21.90 -40.36 -13.64
CA ALA A 495 -21.53 -41.73 -14.07
C ALA A 495 -20.98 -42.57 -12.86
N ASP A 496 -20.24 -41.94 -11.94
CA ASP A 496 -19.61 -42.59 -10.76
C ASP A 496 -20.54 -42.71 -9.55
N ARG A 497 -21.84 -42.42 -9.71
CA ARG A 497 -22.83 -42.32 -8.61
C ARG A 497 -22.78 -43.46 -7.62
N LYS A 498 -22.78 -44.73 -8.12
CA LYS A 498 -22.83 -45.92 -7.26
C LYS A 498 -21.59 -46.02 -6.37
N ASP A 499 -20.41 -45.82 -6.93
CA ASP A 499 -19.14 -45.89 -6.19
C ASP A 499 -19.02 -44.76 -5.17
N ARG A 500 -19.44 -43.54 -5.53
CA ARG A 500 -19.50 -42.40 -4.62
C ARG A 500 -20.43 -42.65 -3.42
N ILE A 501 -21.66 -43.15 -3.71
CA ILE A 501 -22.61 -43.45 -2.64
C ILE A 501 -22.03 -44.48 -1.68
N SER A 502 -21.43 -45.56 -2.22
CA SER A 502 -20.79 -46.60 -1.40
C SER A 502 -19.68 -46.02 -0.50
N LYS A 503 -18.82 -45.19 -1.08
CA LYS A 503 -17.72 -44.51 -0.34
C LYS A 503 -18.26 -43.57 0.73
N LEU A 504 -19.29 -42.80 0.42
CA LEU A 504 -19.88 -41.84 1.39
C LEU A 504 -20.60 -42.56 2.54
N TYR A 505 -21.22 -43.70 2.29
CA TYR A 505 -21.77 -44.54 3.37
C TYR A 505 -20.68 -45.15 4.22
N GLN A 506 -19.56 -45.59 3.64
CA GLN A 506 -18.38 -46.01 4.39
C GLN A 506 -17.89 -44.86 5.33
N ILE A 507 -17.76 -43.64 4.82
CA ILE A 507 -17.36 -42.45 5.62
C ILE A 507 -18.40 -42.16 6.71
N LEU A 508 -19.69 -42.31 6.43
CA LEU A 508 -20.76 -42.12 7.41
C LEU A 508 -20.71 -43.16 8.53
N TYR A 509 -20.36 -44.41 8.19
CA TYR A 509 -20.15 -45.47 9.18
C TYR A 509 -18.93 -45.20 10.05
N ASP A 510 -17.83 -44.74 9.42
CA ASP A 510 -16.55 -44.49 10.11
C ASP A 510 -16.35 -42.99 10.48
N ILE A 511 -17.46 -42.32 10.76
CA ILE A 511 -17.48 -40.86 10.98
C ILE A 511 -16.67 -40.42 12.21
N ASP A 512 -16.56 -41.33 13.21
CA ASP A 512 -15.76 -41.08 14.41
C ASP A 512 -14.25 -41.02 14.10
N ALA A 513 -13.78 -41.89 13.21
CA ALA A 513 -12.42 -41.84 12.72
C ALA A 513 -12.12 -40.49 12.00
N LEU A 514 -13.01 -40.08 11.08
CA LEU A 514 -12.88 -38.78 10.41
C LEU A 514 -12.78 -37.61 11.43
N LYS A 515 -13.64 -37.61 12.45
CA LYS A 515 -13.64 -36.58 13.48
C LYS A 515 -12.34 -36.60 14.30
N ASN A 516 -11.87 -37.79 14.68
CA ASN A 516 -10.66 -37.97 15.48
C ASN A 516 -9.40 -37.52 14.73
N MET A 517 -9.33 -37.70 13.38
CA MET A 517 -8.24 -37.21 12.55
C MET A 517 -8.02 -35.69 12.68
N TYR A 518 -9.09 -34.93 12.90
CA TYR A 518 -9.06 -33.47 12.99
C TYR A 518 -9.25 -32.93 14.41
N ALA A 519 -9.33 -33.79 15.44
CA ALA A 519 -9.51 -33.36 16.83
C ALA A 519 -8.30 -32.59 17.36
N ALA A 520 -7.08 -33.08 17.11
CA ALA A 520 -5.84 -32.43 17.55
C ALA A 520 -5.45 -31.23 16.66
N TYR A 521 -5.72 -31.31 15.37
CA TYR A 521 -5.36 -30.29 14.39
C TYR A 521 -6.57 -29.89 13.53
N PRO A 522 -7.41 -28.96 13.99
CA PRO A 522 -8.58 -28.52 13.26
C PRO A 522 -8.25 -27.98 11.87
N LEU A 523 -9.12 -28.23 10.90
CA LEU A 523 -9.01 -27.72 9.53
C LEU A 523 -9.05 -26.20 9.50
N LYS A 524 -8.01 -25.57 8.96
CA LYS A 524 -7.90 -24.11 8.82
C LYS A 524 -8.36 -23.64 7.45
N SER A 525 -9.03 -22.48 7.42
CA SER A 525 -9.37 -21.81 6.18
C SER A 525 -8.20 -21.01 5.62
N ARG A 526 -8.14 -20.87 4.30
CA ARG A 526 -7.21 -19.99 3.59
C ARG A 526 -7.96 -19.12 2.59
N ILE A 527 -7.44 -17.91 2.40
CA ILE A 527 -7.94 -16.96 1.41
C ILE A 527 -6.74 -16.51 0.59
N GLY A 528 -6.74 -16.83 -0.68
CA GLY A 528 -5.70 -16.48 -1.63
C GLY A 528 -6.23 -15.64 -2.79
N SER A 529 -5.38 -14.73 -3.30
CA SER A 529 -5.75 -13.95 -4.48
C SER A 529 -5.47 -14.67 -5.80
N ASP A 530 -4.58 -15.65 -5.78
CA ASP A 530 -4.01 -16.29 -6.99
C ASP A 530 -3.47 -15.23 -7.97
N SER A 531 -2.86 -14.17 -7.38
CA SER A 531 -2.43 -12.99 -8.13
C SER A 531 -1.11 -13.26 -8.82
N THR A 532 -1.08 -13.03 -10.13
CA THR A 532 0.12 -13.06 -10.97
C THR A 532 0.67 -11.66 -11.27
N GLY A 533 -0.08 -10.61 -10.92
CA GLY A 533 0.28 -9.22 -11.26
C GLY A 533 0.11 -8.87 -12.73
N LYS A 534 -0.54 -9.74 -13.51
CA LYS A 534 -0.83 -9.53 -14.93
C LYS A 534 -2.09 -8.71 -15.14
N THR A 535 -2.21 -8.04 -16.28
CA THR A 535 -3.26 -7.05 -16.55
C THR A 535 -4.66 -7.62 -16.69
N HIS A 536 -4.79 -8.89 -17.06
CA HIS A 536 -6.08 -9.56 -17.23
C HIS A 536 -6.77 -9.91 -15.89
N GLN A 537 -6.08 -9.74 -14.76
CA GLN A 537 -6.68 -10.01 -13.44
C GLN A 537 -7.46 -8.81 -12.91
N THR A 538 -8.70 -9.06 -12.51
CA THR A 538 -9.62 -8.03 -12.01
C THR A 538 -9.17 -7.38 -10.71
N TYR A 539 -8.52 -8.16 -9.82
CA TYR A 539 -8.02 -7.68 -8.54
C TYR A 539 -6.56 -8.12 -8.36
N GLY A 540 -5.74 -7.22 -7.82
CA GLY A 540 -4.36 -7.55 -7.47
C GLY A 540 -4.27 -8.24 -6.11
N MET A 541 -3.06 -8.65 -5.71
CA MET A 541 -2.79 -9.32 -4.44
C MET A 541 -3.21 -8.51 -3.22
N GLY A 542 -3.54 -9.24 -2.17
CA GLY A 542 -3.67 -8.77 -0.80
C GLY A 542 -5.09 -8.61 -0.30
N PHE A 543 -5.27 -9.00 0.95
CA PHE A 543 -6.50 -8.84 1.74
C PHE A 543 -6.19 -8.14 3.06
N GLY A 544 -7.17 -7.40 3.57
CA GLY A 544 -7.10 -6.78 4.87
C GLY A 544 -8.35 -7.01 5.69
N ILE A 545 -8.21 -7.19 7.00
CA ILE A 545 -9.35 -7.26 7.90
C ILE A 545 -9.74 -5.84 8.27
N VAL A 546 -10.93 -5.42 7.88
CA VAL A 546 -11.42 -4.04 8.00
C VAL A 546 -11.32 -3.51 9.43
N ASN A 547 -11.56 -4.36 10.42
CA ASN A 547 -11.54 -3.97 11.83
C ASN A 547 -10.15 -3.55 12.34
N THR A 548 -9.08 -4.00 11.69
CA THR A 548 -7.69 -3.70 12.07
C THR A 548 -7.14 -2.43 11.42
N LEU A 549 -7.87 -1.85 10.47
CA LEU A 549 -7.48 -0.63 9.76
C LEU A 549 -7.79 0.63 10.58
N PRO A 550 -7.12 1.77 10.31
CA PRO A 550 -7.44 3.06 10.90
C PRO A 550 -8.89 3.48 10.65
N PHE A 551 -9.46 4.25 11.55
CA PHE A 551 -10.88 4.66 11.49
C PHE A 551 -11.27 5.27 10.12
N ARG A 552 -10.42 6.12 9.55
CA ARG A 552 -10.67 6.75 8.24
C ARG A 552 -10.68 5.73 7.11
N ALA A 553 -9.74 4.78 7.11
CA ALA A 553 -9.70 3.71 6.13
C ALA A 553 -10.95 2.81 6.25
N ARG A 554 -11.35 2.45 7.48
CA ARG A 554 -12.59 1.68 7.72
C ARG A 554 -13.84 2.39 7.19
N LYS A 555 -13.96 3.70 7.46
CA LYS A 555 -15.07 4.51 6.95
C LYS A 555 -15.07 4.52 5.42
N LYS A 556 -13.91 4.72 4.80
CA LYS A 556 -13.76 4.72 3.33
C LYS A 556 -14.18 3.39 2.71
N VAL A 557 -13.72 2.26 3.24
CA VAL A 557 -14.08 0.91 2.76
C VAL A 557 -15.59 0.68 2.85
N ARG A 558 -16.25 1.10 3.93
CA ARG A 558 -17.69 0.90 4.13
C ARG A 558 -18.55 1.77 3.21
N HIS A 559 -18.10 2.98 2.86
CA HIS A 559 -18.87 3.93 2.03
C HIS A 559 -18.56 3.80 0.54
N GLN A 560 -17.34 3.44 0.14
CA GLN A 560 -16.91 3.33 -1.25
C GLN A 560 -16.85 1.87 -1.71
N LYS A 561 -18.00 1.21 -1.78
CA LYS A 561 -18.13 -0.20 -2.21
C LYS A 561 -17.71 -0.45 -3.66
N LYS A 562 -17.65 0.59 -4.50
CA LYS A 562 -17.32 0.46 -5.93
C LYS A 562 -15.82 0.24 -6.20
N ASP A 563 -14.95 0.64 -5.25
CA ASP A 563 -13.49 0.62 -5.48
C ASP A 563 -12.84 -0.68 -5.00
N ARG A 564 -13.51 -1.48 -4.17
CA ARG A 564 -12.96 -2.68 -3.55
C ARG A 564 -14.03 -3.72 -3.31
N LEU A 565 -13.63 -4.98 -3.42
CA LEU A 565 -14.49 -6.10 -3.09
C LEU A 565 -14.39 -6.41 -1.59
N ILE A 566 -15.54 -6.47 -0.92
CA ILE A 566 -15.64 -7.04 0.42
C ILE A 566 -16.11 -8.48 0.23
N LEU A 567 -15.27 -9.43 0.63
CA LEU A 567 -15.58 -10.84 0.54
C LEU A 567 -16.68 -11.22 1.55
N PRO A 568 -17.54 -12.19 1.23
CA PRO A 568 -18.58 -12.69 2.13
C PRO A 568 -17.99 -13.59 3.22
N ALA A 569 -16.88 -13.15 3.81
CA ALA A 569 -16.11 -13.89 4.79
C ALA A 569 -15.84 -13.02 6.01
N ASN A 570 -16.09 -13.56 7.20
CA ASN A 570 -15.82 -12.89 8.46
C ASN A 570 -14.76 -13.67 9.25
N ILE A 571 -13.67 -12.98 9.59
CA ILE A 571 -12.58 -13.53 10.40
C ILE A 571 -12.60 -12.84 11.75
N ARG A 572 -12.60 -13.62 12.84
CA ARG A 572 -12.52 -13.10 14.19
C ARG A 572 -11.12 -12.55 14.46
N VAL A 573 -11.06 -11.34 14.97
CA VAL A 573 -9.81 -10.70 15.39
C VAL A 573 -9.97 -10.19 16.82
N SER A 574 -8.93 -10.39 17.62
CA SER A 574 -8.80 -9.83 18.95
C SER A 574 -7.53 -8.98 19.04
N GLN A 575 -7.55 -7.97 19.87
CA GLN A 575 -6.40 -7.12 20.13
C GLN A 575 -5.87 -7.44 21.53
N GLN A 576 -4.62 -7.85 21.61
CA GLN A 576 -3.95 -7.99 22.90
C GLN A 576 -3.52 -6.60 23.37
N LEU A 577 -3.88 -6.28 24.59
CA LEU A 577 -3.49 -5.05 25.27
C LEU A 577 -2.56 -5.46 26.42
N THR A 578 -1.34 -4.93 26.43
CA THR A 578 -0.42 -5.09 27.55
C THR A 578 -0.28 -3.77 28.30
N ALA A 579 -0.35 -3.84 29.62
CA ALA A 579 0.01 -2.70 30.45
C ALA A 579 1.51 -2.43 30.28
N VAL A 580 1.87 -1.17 30.09
CA VAL A 580 3.28 -0.78 30.07
C VAL A 580 3.77 -0.76 31.50
N SER A 581 4.86 -1.52 31.79
CA SER A 581 5.48 -1.48 33.12
C SER A 581 5.98 -0.06 33.41
N THR A 582 5.71 0.42 34.62
CA THR A 582 6.20 1.72 35.08
C THR A 582 7.73 1.82 35.06
N GLU A 583 8.42 0.68 35.26
CA GLU A 583 9.87 0.60 35.26
C GLU A 583 10.50 0.89 33.87
N THR A 584 9.77 0.64 32.78
CA THR A 584 10.25 0.89 31.40
C THR A 584 9.91 2.29 30.90
N MET A 585 9.21 3.09 31.70
CA MET A 585 8.82 4.44 31.32
C MET A 585 9.90 5.46 31.66
N HIS A 586 10.01 6.52 30.82
CA HIS A 586 10.86 7.66 31.14
C HIS A 586 10.44 8.29 32.49
N PRO A 587 11.35 8.73 33.35
CA PRO A 587 11.07 9.28 34.68
C PRO A 587 9.98 10.37 34.71
N PHE A 588 9.94 11.22 33.70
CA PHE A 588 8.90 12.24 33.55
C PHE A 588 7.49 11.64 33.45
N PHE A 589 7.31 10.58 32.67
CA PHE A 589 6.01 9.93 32.55
C PHE A 589 5.62 9.11 33.79
N GLN A 590 6.61 8.58 34.52
CA GLN A 590 6.38 7.95 35.84
C GLN A 590 5.84 8.97 36.83
N TRP A 591 6.49 10.13 36.92
CA TRP A 591 6.05 11.23 37.77
C TRP A 591 4.65 11.73 37.37
N LEU A 592 4.41 11.96 36.07
CA LEU A 592 3.10 12.38 35.55
C LEU A 592 2.00 11.37 35.88
N LEU A 593 2.28 10.06 35.78
CA LEU A 593 1.36 9.00 36.16
C LEU A 593 1.04 9.03 37.65
N ALA A 594 2.05 9.19 38.49
CA ALA A 594 1.90 9.30 39.93
C ALA A 594 1.01 10.50 40.33
N VAL A 595 1.22 11.66 39.70
CA VAL A 595 0.39 12.85 39.87
C VAL A 595 -1.05 12.65 39.44
N LEU A 596 -1.25 12.01 38.25
CA LEU A 596 -2.60 11.72 37.72
C LEU A 596 -3.34 10.69 38.60
N GLN A 597 -2.64 9.69 39.14
CA GLN A 597 -3.24 8.67 40.02
C GLN A 597 -3.63 9.21 41.41
N TRP A 598 -3.04 10.34 41.81
CA TRP A 598 -3.40 11.05 43.05
C TRP A 598 -4.74 11.77 42.95
N LEU A 599 -5.26 12.07 41.72
CA LEU A 599 -6.54 12.73 41.52
C LEU A 599 -7.71 11.71 41.65
N PRO A 600 -8.77 12.04 42.41
CA PRO A 600 -9.92 11.15 42.57
C PRO A 600 -10.57 10.82 41.22
N GLY A 601 -10.79 9.55 40.94
CA GLY A 601 -11.36 9.05 39.70
C GLY A 601 -10.36 8.79 38.59
N LEU A 602 -9.06 9.11 38.76
CA LEU A 602 -7.99 8.83 37.82
C LEU A 602 -7.00 7.77 38.33
N ASP A 603 -7.27 7.17 39.47
CA ASP A 603 -6.49 6.14 40.14
C ASP A 603 -6.28 4.88 39.29
N GLN A 604 -7.19 4.59 38.37
CA GLN A 604 -7.13 3.42 37.48
C GLN A 604 -6.48 3.69 36.12
N ILE A 605 -5.94 4.90 35.87
CA ILE A 605 -5.26 5.18 34.62
C ILE A 605 -4.03 4.29 34.49
N ARG A 606 -4.02 3.47 33.46
CA ARG A 606 -2.89 2.64 33.07
C ARG A 606 -2.49 2.96 31.63
N PHE A 607 -1.22 3.19 31.40
CA PHE A 607 -0.73 3.27 30.04
C PHE A 607 -0.73 1.88 29.41
N VAL A 608 -1.48 1.71 28.34
CA VAL A 608 -1.64 0.42 27.66
C VAL A 608 -0.96 0.49 26.30
N LYS A 609 0.01 -0.38 26.09
CA LYS A 609 0.59 -0.58 24.76
C LYS A 609 -0.29 -1.56 23.98
N LYS A 610 -0.77 -1.12 22.84
CA LYS A 610 -1.49 -2.00 21.91
C LYS A 610 -0.49 -2.95 21.27
N GLN A 611 -0.59 -4.23 21.58
CA GLN A 611 0.16 -5.27 20.87
C GLN A 611 -0.52 -5.60 19.52
N ALA A 612 0.14 -6.44 18.75
CA ALA A 612 -0.36 -6.90 17.46
C ALA A 612 -1.76 -7.52 17.58
N TRP A 613 -2.51 -7.44 16.51
CA TRP A 613 -3.77 -8.15 16.40
C TRP A 613 -3.52 -9.66 16.33
N VAL A 614 -4.26 -10.41 17.12
CA VAL A 614 -4.36 -11.86 17.00
C VAL A 614 -5.62 -12.17 16.19
N PHE A 615 -5.49 -13.01 15.20
CA PHE A 615 -6.64 -13.45 14.41
C PHE A 615 -6.71 -14.97 14.36
N ASP A 616 -7.91 -15.46 14.46
CA ASP A 616 -8.19 -16.88 14.40
C ASP A 616 -8.51 -17.30 12.96
N SER A 617 -7.55 -17.95 12.31
CA SER A 617 -7.73 -18.49 10.95
C SER A 617 -8.59 -19.76 10.90
N PHE A 618 -9.02 -20.30 12.06
CA PHE A 618 -9.89 -21.48 12.10
C PHE A 618 -11.35 -21.14 11.83
N SER A 619 -11.78 -19.95 12.23
CA SER A 619 -13.18 -19.54 12.22
C SER A 619 -13.48 -18.55 11.10
N LEU A 620 -13.34 -19.00 9.87
CA LEU A 620 -13.89 -18.26 8.73
C LEU A 620 -15.41 -18.52 8.69
N ASP A 621 -16.19 -17.50 9.00
CA ASP A 621 -17.64 -17.55 8.84
C ASP A 621 -18.03 -16.92 7.51
N MET A 622 -18.63 -17.70 6.62
CA MET A 622 -19.25 -17.16 5.40
C MET A 622 -20.52 -16.40 5.79
N THR A 623 -20.54 -15.10 5.53
CA THR A 623 -21.64 -14.20 5.91
C THR A 623 -21.93 -13.18 4.81
N LYS A 624 -23.18 -12.72 4.68
CA LYS A 624 -23.54 -11.67 3.70
C LYS A 624 -22.80 -10.34 3.92
N LYS A 625 -22.34 -10.07 5.15
CA LYS A 625 -21.55 -8.87 5.52
C LYS A 625 -20.20 -9.31 6.08
N GLY A 626 -19.23 -9.53 5.19
CA GLY A 626 -17.88 -9.90 5.59
C GLY A 626 -17.07 -8.73 6.13
N ASN A 627 -15.91 -9.05 6.72
CA ASN A 627 -14.92 -8.08 7.20
C ASN A 627 -13.57 -8.14 6.45
N VAL A 628 -13.46 -8.98 5.43
CA VAL A 628 -12.26 -9.11 4.60
C VAL A 628 -12.42 -8.28 3.33
N VAL A 629 -11.48 -7.38 3.06
CA VAL A 629 -11.48 -6.47 1.91
C VAL A 629 -10.25 -6.69 1.04
N THR A 630 -10.39 -6.61 -0.28
CA THR A 630 -9.26 -6.65 -1.21
C THR A 630 -8.41 -5.38 -1.10
N LEU A 631 -7.09 -5.52 -1.16
CA LEU A 631 -6.14 -4.41 -1.18
C LEU A 631 -5.83 -3.93 -2.61
N GLY A 632 -6.13 -4.73 -3.62
CA GLY A 632 -6.00 -4.38 -5.03
C GLY A 632 -7.14 -3.49 -5.54
N GLY A 633 -6.95 -2.91 -6.73
CA GLY A 633 -7.92 -2.04 -7.39
C GLY A 633 -9.12 -2.77 -8.00
N THR A 634 -10.01 -2.01 -8.65
CA THR A 634 -11.20 -2.54 -9.33
C THR A 634 -10.97 -2.86 -10.80
N GLN A 635 -11.88 -3.61 -11.38
CA GLN A 635 -11.88 -4.02 -12.79
C GLN A 635 -11.72 -2.85 -13.78
N LYS A 636 -12.37 -1.70 -13.53
CA LYS A 636 -12.27 -0.50 -14.39
C LYS A 636 -10.86 0.09 -14.49
N GLN A 637 -9.96 -0.22 -13.55
CA GLN A 637 -8.60 0.29 -13.51
C GLN A 637 -7.61 -0.63 -14.21
N ILE A 638 -8.00 -1.90 -14.37
CA ILE A 638 -7.14 -2.94 -14.95
C ILE A 638 -7.41 -3.09 -16.45
N THR A 639 -8.66 -2.93 -16.87
CA THR A 639 -9.08 -3.11 -18.28
C THR A 639 -8.50 -2.08 -19.24
N ASN A 640 -8.08 -0.91 -18.78
CA ASN A 640 -7.54 0.10 -19.69
C ASN A 640 -6.00 0.08 -19.81
N GLY A 641 -5.29 -0.91 -19.23
CA GLY A 641 -3.82 -1.10 -19.38
C GLY A 641 -2.97 0.17 -19.16
N LEU A 642 -3.60 1.27 -19.28
CA LEU A 642 -3.24 2.64 -19.03
C LEU A 642 -3.98 3.01 -17.75
N LEU A 643 -3.28 3.48 -16.75
CA LEU A 643 -3.91 4.26 -15.69
C LEU A 643 -4.99 5.14 -16.31
N PRO A 644 -6.18 5.27 -15.74
CA PRO A 644 -7.23 6.04 -16.36
C PRO A 644 -6.75 7.48 -16.50
N GLU A 645 -6.20 7.81 -17.65
CA GLU A 645 -6.12 9.19 -18.12
C GLU A 645 -7.50 9.84 -18.11
N ASN A 646 -8.54 9.03 -18.15
CA ASN A 646 -9.94 9.46 -18.19
C ASN A 646 -10.53 9.92 -16.86
N ASN A 647 -9.89 9.72 -15.71
CA ASN A 647 -10.22 10.55 -14.54
C ASN A 647 -9.48 11.88 -14.54
N LEU A 648 -8.51 12.08 -15.44
CA LEU A 648 -8.02 13.38 -15.84
C LEU A 648 -8.84 13.95 -17.02
N SER A 649 -9.55 13.13 -17.80
CA SER A 649 -10.31 13.56 -19.00
C SER A 649 -11.82 13.34 -18.92
N GLY A 650 -12.33 12.76 -17.84
CA GLY A 650 -13.77 12.67 -17.58
C GLY A 650 -14.36 14.02 -17.22
N SER A 651 -14.66 14.76 -18.16
CA SER A 651 -15.26 16.07 -18.36
C SER A 651 -14.25 17.01 -19.01
N ARG A 652 -14.41 17.25 -20.28
CA ARG A 652 -13.94 18.42 -21.03
C ARG A 652 -14.58 19.73 -20.52
N LYS A 653 -14.62 19.92 -19.23
CA LYS A 653 -14.58 21.25 -18.63
C LYS A 653 -13.10 21.52 -18.37
N THR A 654 -12.46 22.13 -19.35
CA THR A 654 -11.17 22.82 -19.21
C THR A 654 -11.34 23.91 -18.14
N SER A 655 -11.37 23.51 -16.88
CA SER A 655 -11.39 24.48 -15.81
C SER A 655 -9.98 25.05 -15.73
N LEU A 656 -9.87 26.35 -15.94
CA LEU A 656 -8.71 27.17 -15.62
C LEU A 656 -8.09 26.83 -14.25
N PHE A 657 -8.89 26.29 -13.32
CA PHE A 657 -8.49 25.78 -12.01
C PHE A 657 -7.57 24.54 -12.01
N ARG A 658 -7.41 23.81 -13.12
CA ARG A 658 -6.55 22.61 -13.17
C ARG A 658 -5.07 22.97 -13.14
N GLY A 659 -4.68 24.10 -13.73
CA GLY A 659 -3.30 24.62 -13.69
C GLY A 659 -2.85 25.05 -12.28
N TRP A 660 -3.77 25.53 -11.44
CA TRP A 660 -3.46 26.02 -10.10
C TRP A 660 -2.94 24.94 -9.13
N LYS A 661 -3.19 23.67 -9.43
CA LYS A 661 -2.65 22.55 -8.62
C LYS A 661 -1.14 22.46 -8.68
N ASN A 662 -0.55 22.81 -9.81
CA ASN A 662 0.89 22.71 -10.09
C ASN A 662 1.61 24.05 -9.97
N LEU A 663 1.01 25.04 -9.31
CA LEU A 663 1.59 26.36 -9.12
C LEU A 663 2.97 26.26 -8.44
N ASN A 664 3.94 27.01 -8.96
CA ASN A 664 5.30 27.07 -8.41
C ASN A 664 5.29 27.38 -6.90
N THR A 665 6.13 26.69 -6.15
CA THR A 665 6.17 26.79 -4.68
C THR A 665 6.45 28.20 -4.21
N LYS A 666 7.31 28.97 -4.89
CA LYS A 666 7.61 30.36 -4.53
C LYS A 666 6.37 31.26 -4.63
N LEU A 667 5.65 31.15 -5.75
CA LEU A 667 4.42 31.93 -5.97
C LEU A 667 3.30 31.51 -5.00
N LYS A 668 3.17 30.21 -4.75
CA LYS A 668 2.23 29.65 -3.76
C LYS A 668 2.52 30.12 -2.35
N ASN A 669 3.79 30.19 -1.97
CA ASN A 669 4.22 30.70 -0.67
C ASN A 669 3.97 32.21 -0.54
N CYS A 670 4.26 32.99 -1.57
CA CYS A 670 3.94 34.42 -1.61
C CYS A 670 2.42 34.65 -1.43
N LEU A 671 1.59 33.93 -2.18
CA LEU A 671 0.14 34.02 -2.08
C LEU A 671 -0.39 33.65 -0.68
N LYS A 672 0.17 32.61 -0.05
CA LYS A 672 -0.18 32.23 1.33
C LYS A 672 0.14 33.34 2.34
N ILE A 673 1.33 33.92 2.26
CA ILE A 673 1.74 35.00 3.16
C ILE A 673 0.81 36.20 2.99
N THR A 674 0.54 36.62 1.74
CA THR A 674 -0.35 37.74 1.44
C THR A 674 -1.76 37.48 1.96
N LEU A 675 -2.37 36.32 1.68
CA LEU A 675 -3.71 35.95 2.15
C LEU A 675 -3.79 35.84 3.68
N GLY A 676 -2.71 35.43 4.36
CA GLY A 676 -2.64 35.42 5.82
C GLY A 676 -2.46 36.82 6.40
N PHE A 677 -1.65 37.68 5.75
CA PHE A 677 -1.35 39.00 6.24
C PHE A 677 -2.54 39.97 6.20
N ILE A 678 -3.35 39.91 5.14
CA ILE A 678 -4.49 40.84 4.95
C ILE A 678 -5.44 40.84 6.16
N PRO A 679 -6.01 39.71 6.64
CA PRO A 679 -6.94 39.71 7.76
C PRO A 679 -6.31 40.23 9.07
N ALA A 680 -5.02 39.94 9.28
CA ALA A 680 -4.29 40.45 10.43
C ALA A 680 -4.13 41.97 10.36
N PHE A 681 -3.68 42.48 9.21
CA PHE A 681 -3.47 43.90 8.99
C PHE A 681 -4.80 44.70 9.13
N VAL A 682 -5.85 44.24 8.44
CA VAL A 682 -7.18 44.90 8.52
C VAL A 682 -7.69 44.92 9.96
N CYS A 683 -7.54 43.83 10.70
CA CYS A 683 -7.94 43.75 12.10
C CYS A 683 -7.20 44.80 12.95
N PHE A 684 -5.86 44.83 12.90
CA PHE A 684 -5.10 45.83 13.67
C PHE A 684 -5.42 47.26 13.22
N PHE A 685 -5.52 47.53 11.94
CA PHE A 685 -5.82 48.84 11.38
C PHE A 685 -7.17 49.40 11.85
N LEU A 686 -8.19 48.54 11.88
CA LEU A 686 -9.54 48.95 12.27
C LEU A 686 -9.79 48.99 13.80
N THR A 687 -9.00 48.22 14.58
CA THR A 687 -9.30 48.02 16.02
C THR A 687 -8.36 48.72 16.95
N LYS A 688 -7.22 49.32 16.48
CA LYS A 688 -6.24 49.98 17.33
C LYS A 688 -6.23 51.49 17.13
N ASP A 689 -6.41 52.17 18.21
CA ASP A 689 -6.36 53.63 18.24
C ASP A 689 -4.94 54.20 18.16
N TRP A 690 -3.91 53.34 18.58
CA TRP A 690 -2.55 53.74 18.51
C TRP A 690 -1.94 53.43 17.12
N TRP A 691 -1.57 54.55 16.39
CA TRP A 691 -1.05 54.48 15.02
C TRP A 691 0.02 53.40 14.83
N PHE A 692 0.96 53.27 15.81
CA PHE A 692 2.01 52.29 15.71
C PHE A 692 1.51 50.85 15.64
N LEU A 693 0.58 50.46 16.53
CA LEU A 693 -0.01 49.14 16.49
C LEU A 693 -0.95 48.93 15.31
N ALA A 694 -1.68 50.00 14.87
CA ALA A 694 -2.54 49.94 13.70
C ALA A 694 -1.75 49.55 12.43
N TRP A 695 -0.58 50.17 12.23
CA TRP A 695 0.23 49.95 11.04
C TRP A 695 1.21 48.78 11.19
N PHE A 696 1.86 48.60 12.33
CA PHE A 696 2.93 47.62 12.54
C PHE A 696 2.50 46.37 13.33
N GLY A 697 1.30 46.35 13.92
CA GLY A 697 0.84 45.24 14.74
C GLY A 697 0.84 43.90 14.00
N ALA A 698 0.41 43.88 12.76
CA ALA A 698 0.43 42.67 11.92
C ALA A 698 1.89 42.26 11.61
N VAL A 699 2.80 43.18 11.36
CA VAL A 699 4.21 42.88 11.09
C VAL A 699 4.87 42.28 12.33
N ILE A 700 4.62 42.86 13.52
CA ILE A 700 5.11 42.34 14.80
C ILE A 700 4.57 40.93 15.04
N TRP A 701 3.28 40.71 14.85
CA TRP A 701 2.65 39.41 15.01
C TRP A 701 3.25 38.34 14.11
N PHE A 702 3.49 38.69 12.85
CA PHE A 702 4.15 37.82 11.87
C PHE A 702 5.63 37.61 12.21
N GLY A 703 6.31 38.64 12.69
CA GLY A 703 7.71 38.57 13.15
C GLY A 703 7.91 37.57 14.30
N ILE A 704 7.01 37.60 15.30
CA ILE A 704 7.05 36.63 16.43
C ILE A 704 6.91 35.18 15.91
N THR A 705 5.94 34.91 15.03
CA THR A 705 5.80 33.58 14.45
C THR A 705 6.97 33.18 13.55
N GLY A 706 7.53 34.15 12.79
CA GLY A 706 8.70 33.93 11.97
C GLY A 706 9.92 33.55 12.83
N PHE A 707 10.15 34.31 13.89
CA PHE A 707 11.23 34.05 14.85
C PHE A 707 11.09 32.68 15.53
N ARG A 708 9.85 32.32 15.95
CA ARG A 708 9.57 30.99 16.50
C ARG A 708 9.99 29.88 15.57
N VAL A 709 9.58 29.94 14.27
CA VAL A 709 9.89 28.88 13.29
C VAL A 709 11.39 28.78 13.04
N ILE A 710 12.11 29.90 13.02
CA ILE A 710 13.56 29.93 12.93
C ILE A 710 14.18 29.27 14.16
N LEU A 711 13.78 29.69 15.38
CA LEU A 711 14.26 29.14 16.64
C LEU A 711 14.03 27.62 16.71
N GLN A 712 12.84 27.18 16.39
CA GLN A 712 12.48 25.76 16.32
C GLN A 712 13.40 25.01 15.36
N SER A 713 13.63 25.55 14.17
CA SER A 713 14.47 24.92 13.15
C SER A 713 15.93 24.83 13.62
N VAL A 714 16.45 25.86 14.24
CA VAL A 714 17.83 25.90 14.79
C VAL A 714 17.99 24.90 15.93
N LEU A 715 17.05 24.86 16.88
CA LEU A 715 17.06 23.90 18.00
C LEU A 715 16.96 22.45 17.49
N GLY A 716 16.06 22.20 16.57
CA GLY A 716 15.89 20.89 15.94
C GLY A 716 17.13 20.43 15.17
N GLY A 717 17.92 21.36 14.64
CA GLY A 717 19.21 21.12 14.00
C GLY A 717 20.37 20.87 14.95
N GLY A 718 20.18 20.99 16.26
CA GLY A 718 21.22 20.81 17.29
C GLY A 718 21.92 22.08 17.69
N GLY A 719 21.44 23.27 17.31
CA GLY A 719 21.93 24.58 17.71
C GLY A 719 22.92 25.20 16.74
N ILE A 720 23.36 26.43 17.05
CA ILE A 720 24.15 27.29 16.17
C ILE A 720 25.59 26.76 15.96
N ARG A 721 26.14 25.98 16.90
CA ARG A 721 27.57 25.58 16.93
C ARG A 721 27.85 24.18 16.34
N ARG A 722 26.91 23.54 15.67
CA ARG A 722 27.05 22.12 15.34
C ARG A 722 28.03 21.81 14.20
N SER A 723 28.24 22.68 13.24
CA SER A 723 29.18 22.45 12.14
C SER A 723 29.67 23.75 11.52
N SER A 724 30.99 23.83 11.27
CA SER A 724 31.59 24.89 10.49
C SER A 724 31.20 24.88 9.01
N LEU A 725 30.65 23.78 8.54
CA LEU A 725 30.28 23.55 7.14
C LEU A 725 28.85 23.98 6.81
N THR A 726 27.98 24.14 7.83
CA THR A 726 26.58 24.51 7.62
C THR A 726 26.23 25.86 8.22
N ARG A 727 25.62 26.70 7.40
CA ARG A 727 25.13 28.01 7.86
C ARG A 727 23.83 27.86 8.60
N TRP A 728 23.52 28.72 9.58
CA TRP A 728 22.29 28.69 10.38
C TRP A 728 21.01 28.73 9.52
N ASN A 729 21.02 29.45 8.39
CA ASN A 729 19.91 29.57 7.49
C ASN A 729 19.57 28.26 6.76
N ASN A 730 20.48 27.27 6.78
CA ASN A 730 20.23 25.95 6.19
C ASN A 730 19.25 25.12 7.01
N TYR A 731 19.01 25.47 8.27
CA TYR A 731 18.05 24.76 9.13
C TYR A 731 16.60 25.24 8.94
N VAL A 732 16.35 26.34 8.22
CA VAL A 732 15.02 26.95 8.09
C VAL A 732 14.28 26.41 6.86
N SER A 733 13.13 25.76 7.09
CA SER A 733 12.21 25.35 6.02
C SER A 733 11.24 26.47 5.66
N TRP A 734 11.38 27.04 4.46
CA TRP A 734 10.50 28.12 3.96
C TRP A 734 9.04 27.70 3.85
N ASP A 735 8.75 26.45 3.48
CA ASP A 735 7.38 25.94 3.42
C ASP A 735 6.72 25.84 4.80
N ARG A 736 7.49 25.42 5.84
CA ARG A 736 7.01 25.40 7.23
C ARG A 736 6.75 26.81 7.73
N LEU A 737 7.65 27.76 7.42
CA LEU A 737 7.51 29.18 7.77
C LEU A 737 6.26 29.78 7.14
N THR A 738 6.07 29.61 5.83
CA THR A 738 4.92 30.19 5.11
C THR A 738 3.59 29.58 5.53
N ASP A 739 3.53 28.28 5.81
CA ASP A 739 2.35 27.63 6.36
C ASP A 739 2.01 28.19 7.77
N ALA A 740 3.02 28.39 8.61
CA ALA A 740 2.82 28.97 9.96
C ALA A 740 2.30 30.42 9.87
N LEU A 741 2.90 31.24 9.00
CA LEU A 741 2.49 32.62 8.77
C LEU A 741 1.05 32.72 8.23
N PHE A 742 0.69 31.88 7.26
CA PHE A 742 -0.66 31.85 6.71
C PHE A 742 -1.74 31.66 7.79
N PHE A 743 -1.58 30.67 8.65
CA PHE A 743 -2.56 30.38 9.70
C PHE A 743 -2.49 31.38 10.86
N THR A 744 -1.30 31.91 11.16
CA THR A 744 -1.15 32.95 12.20
C THR A 744 -1.95 34.21 11.89
N GLY A 745 -2.08 34.57 10.64
CA GLY A 745 -2.85 35.75 10.24
C GLY A 745 -4.32 35.72 10.65
N PHE A 746 -4.95 34.53 10.55
CA PHE A 746 -6.34 34.36 10.98
C PHE A 746 -6.51 34.27 12.50
N SER A 747 -5.45 34.10 13.29
CA SER A 747 -5.55 34.10 14.75
C SER A 747 -5.72 35.52 15.32
N VAL A 748 -5.34 36.57 14.59
CA VAL A 748 -5.45 37.96 15.05
C VAL A 748 -6.92 38.40 15.27
N PRO A 749 -7.83 38.29 14.28
CA PRO A 749 -9.24 38.64 14.49
C PRO A 749 -9.85 37.85 15.64
N LEU A 750 -9.47 36.59 15.80
CA LEU A 750 -10.01 35.73 16.86
C LEU A 750 -9.50 36.15 18.25
N LEU A 751 -8.18 36.24 18.43
CA LEU A 751 -7.58 36.41 19.75
C LEU A 751 -7.57 37.90 20.21
N ASP A 752 -7.18 38.80 19.33
CA ASP A 752 -7.05 40.22 19.73
C ASP A 752 -8.39 40.96 19.71
N TRP A 753 -9.19 40.77 18.67
CA TRP A 753 -10.48 41.49 18.56
C TRP A 753 -11.60 40.74 19.28
N LEU A 754 -11.94 39.51 18.85
CA LEU A 754 -13.12 38.82 19.36
C LEU A 754 -12.96 38.42 20.83
N VAL A 755 -11.88 37.79 21.22
CA VAL A 755 -11.68 37.25 22.57
C VAL A 755 -11.23 38.35 23.54
N LYS A 756 -10.12 39.03 23.25
CA LYS A 756 -9.56 40.01 24.14
C LYS A 756 -10.45 41.24 24.25
N THR A 757 -10.75 41.92 23.11
CA THR A 757 -11.42 43.21 23.13
C THR A 757 -12.94 43.09 23.35
N LEU A 758 -13.62 42.26 22.49
CA LEU A 758 -15.07 42.19 22.56
C LEU A 758 -15.56 41.39 23.78
N PHE A 759 -15.04 40.19 24.00
CA PHE A 759 -15.55 39.30 25.04
C PHE A 759 -14.96 39.60 26.44
N LEU A 760 -13.63 39.65 26.58
CA LEU A 760 -13.02 39.84 27.90
C LEU A 760 -13.12 41.29 28.39
N ASP A 761 -12.68 42.25 27.61
CA ASP A 761 -12.60 43.66 28.01
C ASP A 761 -13.97 44.31 28.04
N ASN A 762 -14.70 44.35 26.90
CA ASN A 762 -15.98 45.08 26.77
C ASN A 762 -17.13 44.35 27.49
N THR A 763 -17.22 43.01 27.49
CA THR A 763 -18.37 42.28 28.06
C THR A 763 -18.17 41.89 29.52
N LEU A 764 -16.95 41.41 29.90
CA LEU A 764 -16.66 40.89 31.22
C LEU A 764 -15.83 41.85 32.08
N GLY A 765 -15.27 42.93 31.55
CA GLY A 765 -14.40 43.85 32.29
C GLY A 765 -13.07 43.27 32.71
N ILE A 766 -12.69 42.11 32.11
CA ILE A 766 -11.44 41.40 32.41
C ILE A 766 -10.34 41.97 31.54
N ASN A 767 -9.37 42.64 32.15
CA ASN A 767 -8.24 43.25 31.45
C ASN A 767 -6.92 43.03 32.26
N THR A 768 -5.79 43.58 31.78
CA THR A 768 -4.48 43.43 32.42
C THR A 768 -4.41 44.06 33.79
N HIS A 769 -5.25 45.02 34.11
CA HIS A 769 -5.34 45.69 35.42
C HIS A 769 -6.24 44.91 36.39
N THR A 770 -7.42 44.46 35.95
CA THR A 770 -8.39 43.81 36.84
C THR A 770 -8.03 42.38 37.14
N SER A 771 -7.70 41.58 36.14
CA SER A 771 -7.33 40.17 36.34
C SER A 771 -6.44 39.63 35.16
N PRO A 772 -5.14 39.91 35.20
CA PRO A 772 -4.22 39.43 34.16
C PRO A 772 -4.19 37.89 34.05
N ALA A 773 -4.36 37.18 35.18
CA ALA A 773 -4.39 35.73 35.20
C ALA A 773 -5.59 35.17 34.41
N ALA A 774 -6.80 35.73 34.63
CA ALA A 774 -7.98 35.34 33.88
C ALA A 774 -7.90 35.69 32.41
N LEU A 775 -7.37 36.89 32.07
CA LEU A 775 -7.15 37.30 30.70
C LEU A 775 -6.29 36.30 29.92
N TYR A 776 -5.08 36.01 30.44
CA TYR A 776 -4.14 35.11 29.77
C TYR A 776 -4.58 33.65 29.80
N ALA A 777 -5.33 33.21 30.84
CA ALA A 777 -5.88 31.88 30.87
C ALA A 777 -6.92 31.66 29.76
N VAL A 778 -7.88 32.59 29.61
CA VAL A 778 -8.89 32.48 28.55
C VAL A 778 -8.26 32.58 27.16
N MET A 779 -7.34 33.53 26.96
CA MET A 779 -6.63 33.66 25.69
C MET A 779 -5.82 32.39 25.36
N GLY A 780 -5.13 31.81 26.32
CA GLY A 780 -4.37 30.56 26.17
C GLY A 780 -5.27 29.36 25.81
N LEU A 781 -6.42 29.22 26.48
CA LEU A 781 -7.40 28.18 26.19
C LEU A 781 -8.00 28.32 24.78
N VAL A 782 -8.42 29.54 24.40
CA VAL A 782 -8.98 29.77 23.05
C VAL A 782 -7.93 29.56 21.98
N ASN A 783 -6.69 30.01 22.19
CA ASN A 783 -5.57 29.72 21.28
C ASN A 783 -5.33 28.21 21.16
N GLY A 784 -5.41 27.47 22.27
CA GLY A 784 -5.29 25.99 22.29
C GLY A 784 -6.40 25.34 21.47
N MET A 785 -7.64 25.77 21.62
CA MET A 785 -8.78 25.29 20.83
C MET A 785 -8.60 25.60 19.33
N TYR A 786 -8.17 26.82 19.00
CA TYR A 786 -7.90 27.24 17.63
C TYR A 786 -6.80 26.37 16.98
N LEU A 787 -5.68 26.18 17.64
CA LEU A 787 -4.57 25.34 17.16
C LEU A 787 -4.98 23.88 17.00
N SER A 788 -5.74 23.35 17.94
CA SER A 788 -6.26 21.98 17.89
C SER A 788 -7.25 21.76 16.75
N ALA A 789 -8.21 22.68 16.59
CA ALA A 789 -9.16 22.64 15.48
C ALA A 789 -8.45 22.74 14.13
N HIS A 790 -7.50 23.66 14.01
CA HIS A 790 -6.67 23.82 12.81
C HIS A 790 -5.83 22.56 12.50
N ASN A 791 -5.20 21.97 13.49
CA ASN A 791 -4.41 20.73 13.32
C ASN A 791 -5.29 19.52 12.98
N ALA A 792 -6.47 19.42 13.58
CA ALA A 792 -7.47 18.43 13.20
C ALA A 792 -7.94 18.62 11.74
N PHE A 793 -8.17 19.88 11.33
CA PHE A 793 -8.48 20.22 9.95
C PHE A 793 -7.35 19.86 8.98
N ARG A 794 -6.07 20.01 9.35
CA ARG A 794 -4.91 19.56 8.56
C ARG A 794 -4.79 18.04 8.52
N GLY A 795 -5.55 17.31 9.34
CA GLY A 795 -5.58 15.86 9.37
C GLY A 795 -4.45 15.24 10.17
N LEU A 796 -3.86 15.97 11.11
CA LEU A 796 -2.85 15.44 12.03
C LEU A 796 -3.42 14.34 12.94
N PRO A 797 -2.60 13.43 13.48
CA PRO A 797 -3.02 12.42 14.44
C PRO A 797 -3.64 13.04 15.69
N LYS A 798 -4.60 12.32 16.33
CA LYS A 798 -5.29 12.81 17.53
C LYS A 798 -4.34 13.19 18.66
N GLY A 799 -3.28 12.41 18.89
CA GLY A 799 -2.28 12.71 19.92
C GLY A 799 -1.56 14.04 19.72
N MET A 800 -1.24 14.39 18.45
CA MET A 800 -0.64 15.71 18.14
C MET A 800 -1.66 16.85 18.31
N VAL A 801 -2.93 16.60 17.97
CA VAL A 801 -4.00 17.59 18.15
C VAL A 801 -4.20 17.92 19.64
N THR A 802 -4.30 16.90 20.49
CA THR A 802 -4.44 17.06 21.94
C THR A 802 -3.17 17.63 22.59
N GLY A 803 -1.99 17.17 22.16
CA GLY A 803 -0.70 17.70 22.64
C GLY A 803 -0.56 19.21 22.40
N ASN A 804 -0.99 19.72 21.24
CA ASN A 804 -0.99 21.14 20.93
C ASN A 804 -1.95 21.97 21.79
N PHE A 805 -3.07 21.38 22.21
CA PHE A 805 -3.96 22.00 23.17
C PHE A 805 -3.27 22.21 24.52
N PHE A 806 -2.71 21.15 25.11
CA PHE A 806 -2.02 21.23 26.39
C PHE A 806 -0.77 22.14 26.35
N ARG A 807 -0.05 22.17 25.22
CA ARG A 807 1.04 23.10 24.99
C ARG A 807 0.61 24.56 25.15
N SER A 808 -0.58 24.92 24.64
CA SER A 808 -1.11 26.27 24.77
C SER A 808 -1.48 26.62 26.22
N ILE A 809 -1.88 25.63 27.03
CA ILE A 809 -2.08 25.82 28.47
C ILE A 809 -0.76 26.15 29.16
N LEU A 810 0.34 25.49 28.80
CA LEU A 810 1.68 25.76 29.34
C LEU A 810 2.18 27.18 29.00
N SER A 811 1.62 27.84 28.00
CA SER A 811 1.97 29.24 27.70
C SER A 811 1.36 30.26 28.65
N ILE A 812 0.36 29.91 29.47
CA ILE A 812 -0.32 30.83 30.39
C ILE A 812 0.64 31.39 31.43
N PRO A 813 1.38 30.59 32.23
CA PRO A 813 2.35 31.13 33.19
C PRO A 813 3.45 31.95 32.53
N VAL A 814 3.88 31.57 31.31
CA VAL A 814 4.90 32.33 30.56
C VAL A 814 4.35 33.69 30.13
N ALA A 815 3.07 33.79 29.74
CA ALA A 815 2.42 35.06 29.41
C ALA A 815 2.35 36.01 30.64
N LEU A 816 2.07 35.46 31.82
CA LEU A 816 2.09 36.24 33.05
C LEU A 816 3.49 36.78 33.39
N ILE A 817 4.53 35.94 33.23
CA ILE A 817 5.93 36.38 33.40
C ILE A 817 6.29 37.48 32.39
N PHE A 818 5.93 37.32 31.13
CA PHE A 818 6.22 38.33 30.10
C PHE A 818 5.45 39.63 30.37
N ASN A 819 4.21 39.56 30.84
CA ASN A 819 3.44 40.73 31.21
C ASN A 819 4.07 41.48 32.40
N ALA A 820 4.48 40.77 33.44
CA ALA A 820 5.20 41.36 34.60
C ALA A 820 6.54 41.97 34.18
N ALA A 821 7.35 41.28 33.40
CA ALA A 821 8.62 41.77 32.90
C ALA A 821 8.42 43.03 32.03
N ALA A 822 7.46 43.04 31.12
CA ALA A 822 7.15 44.21 30.30
C ALA A 822 6.69 45.40 31.16
N GLY A 823 5.86 45.14 32.17
CA GLY A 823 5.43 46.16 33.13
C GLY A 823 6.60 46.77 33.89
N THR A 824 7.51 45.94 34.40
CA THR A 824 8.72 46.37 35.10
C THR A 824 9.62 47.23 34.19
N ILE A 825 9.81 46.80 32.94
CA ILE A 825 10.62 47.52 31.96
C ILE A 825 9.97 48.88 31.64
N LEU A 826 8.67 48.92 31.38
CA LEU A 826 7.98 50.19 31.10
C LEU A 826 8.03 51.15 32.30
N ALA A 827 7.89 50.62 33.53
CA ALA A 827 8.02 51.39 34.76
C ALA A 827 9.45 51.99 34.94
N LEU A 828 10.48 51.20 34.63
CA LEU A 828 11.88 51.63 34.65
C LEU A 828 12.17 52.81 33.70
N PHE A 829 11.48 52.81 32.52
CA PHE A 829 11.56 53.88 31.55
C PHE A 829 10.58 55.06 31.83
N HIS A 830 9.94 55.06 32.99
CA HIS A 830 8.99 56.11 33.42
C HIS A 830 7.83 56.35 32.41
N VAL A 831 7.39 55.29 31.72
CA VAL A 831 6.28 55.37 30.74
C VAL A 831 4.96 55.69 31.49
N PRO A 832 4.25 56.76 31.14
CA PRO A 832 2.97 57.04 31.81
C PRO A 832 1.89 56.00 31.44
N ALA A 833 1.00 55.66 32.36
CA ALA A 833 -0.12 54.74 32.20
C ALA A 833 0.32 53.32 31.70
N VAL A 834 1.28 52.70 32.41
CA VAL A 834 1.86 51.37 32.10
C VAL A 834 0.76 50.35 31.84
N ASP A 835 -0.29 50.32 32.66
CA ASP A 835 -1.40 49.36 32.50
C ASP A 835 -2.18 49.49 31.19
N ALA A 836 -2.41 50.75 30.75
CA ALA A 836 -3.07 50.99 29.46
C ALA A 836 -2.17 50.52 28.26
N VAL A 837 -0.89 50.68 28.40
CA VAL A 837 0.06 50.18 27.39
C VAL A 837 0.07 48.64 27.42
N LEU A 838 0.12 47.99 28.58
CA LEU A 838 0.11 46.51 28.69
C LEU A 838 -1.20 45.98 28.14
N GLN A 839 -2.36 46.63 28.38
CA GLN A 839 -3.63 46.20 27.82
C GLN A 839 -3.65 46.24 26.27
N LYS A 840 -3.02 47.25 25.66
CA LYS A 840 -2.89 47.31 24.19
C LYS A 840 -2.00 46.18 23.65
N TRP A 841 -0.99 45.77 24.38
CA TRP A 841 -0.01 44.72 24.00
C TRP A 841 -0.38 43.34 24.48
N ALA A 842 -1.43 43.14 25.28
CA ALA A 842 -1.76 41.86 25.93
C ALA A 842 -1.89 40.69 24.94
N ALA A 843 -2.49 40.91 23.78
CA ALA A 843 -2.60 39.87 22.73
C ALA A 843 -1.21 39.50 22.14
N ILE A 844 -0.34 40.49 21.93
CA ILE A 844 1.03 40.31 21.43
C ILE A 844 1.87 39.57 22.50
N ILE A 845 1.73 39.91 23.77
CA ILE A 845 2.38 39.23 24.89
C ILE A 845 1.94 37.75 24.96
N SER A 846 0.64 37.51 24.92
CA SER A 846 0.09 36.15 24.89
C SER A 846 0.63 35.33 23.69
N LYS A 847 0.69 35.98 22.53
CA LYS A 847 1.26 35.37 21.31
C LYS A 847 2.73 35.03 21.45
N ALA A 848 3.53 35.99 21.98
CA ALA A 848 4.95 35.78 22.20
C ALA A 848 5.22 34.61 23.17
N ALA A 849 4.47 34.56 24.28
CA ALA A 849 4.55 33.45 25.22
C ALA A 849 4.19 32.10 24.60
N SER A 850 3.08 32.02 23.85
CA SER A 850 2.65 30.80 23.16
C SER A 850 3.67 30.34 22.12
N ASP A 851 4.24 31.27 21.35
CA ASP A 851 5.22 30.95 20.32
C ASP A 851 6.59 30.56 20.91
N THR A 852 6.98 31.14 22.06
CA THR A 852 8.18 30.75 22.78
C THR A 852 8.10 29.32 23.29
N VAL A 853 7.00 28.98 24.00
CA VAL A 853 6.75 27.60 24.46
C VAL A 853 6.70 26.62 23.28
N ALA A 854 6.04 27.02 22.19
CA ALA A 854 5.96 26.19 20.99
C ALA A 854 7.36 25.97 20.35
N GLY A 855 8.17 27.01 20.23
CA GLY A 855 9.52 26.97 19.67
C GLY A 855 10.43 26.00 20.44
N VAL A 856 10.39 26.08 21.77
CA VAL A 856 11.19 25.22 22.65
C VAL A 856 10.72 23.76 22.60
N ILE A 857 9.43 23.50 22.77
CA ILE A 857 8.90 22.11 22.80
C ILE A 857 9.08 21.46 21.43
N GLU A 858 8.64 22.11 20.35
CA GLU A 858 8.72 21.54 19.02
C GLU A 858 10.20 21.42 18.55
N GLY A 859 11.06 22.38 18.88
CA GLY A 859 12.48 22.30 18.57
C GLY A 859 13.19 21.17 19.31
N THR A 860 12.83 20.92 20.56
CA THR A 860 13.36 19.79 21.35
C THR A 860 12.89 18.45 20.77
N VAL A 861 11.61 18.35 20.43
CA VAL A 861 11.04 17.12 19.80
C VAL A 861 11.71 16.89 18.43
N ASP A 862 11.81 17.92 17.59
CA ASP A 862 12.49 17.82 16.30
C ASP A 862 13.97 17.37 16.47
N ARG A 863 14.64 17.82 17.53
CA ARG A 863 16.02 17.40 17.86
C ARG A 863 16.10 15.92 18.20
N PHE A 864 15.18 15.40 19.03
CA PHE A 864 15.16 13.97 19.38
C PHE A 864 14.81 13.07 18.20
N GLN A 865 14.05 13.57 17.23
CA GLN A 865 13.73 12.83 16.02
C GLN A 865 14.86 12.83 14.98
N ASN A 866 15.75 13.85 15.05
CA ASN A 866 16.86 14.01 14.10
C ASN A 866 18.21 13.46 14.62
N LEU A 867 18.29 13.10 15.90
CA LEU A 867 19.41 12.42 16.55
C LEU A 867 19.16 10.93 16.64
#